data_8f91ae5e70925f9c2b8c85305aded185
#
_entry.id   8f91ae5e70925f9c2b8c85305aded185
#
_cell.length_a   1.000
_cell.length_b   1.000
_cell.length_c   1.000
_cell.angle_alpha   90.00
_cell.angle_beta   90.00
_cell.angle_gamma   90.00
#
_symmetry.space_group_name_H-M   'P 1'
#
loop_
_entity.id
_entity.type
_entity.pdbx_description
1 polymer ?
#
loop_
_entity_poly.entity_id
_entity_poly.type
_entity_poly.pdbx_seq_one_letter_code
_entity_poly.pdbx_strand_id
1 'polypeptide(L)'
;MTSREVTREEWRSGLTWRVVLAIIYGAVVLMPVTIWGELMIGAVRGLYWTAVILFYWLSLLYGSPLTKQEILLMFAATHTVVYVSTGLNFHHMFYRVWFASSPIAEAYGVKEYIPYWWVPANPLIRTQALRTFFDPSWLPVISVSLLFWMLNLASGLSLGFLFYQLFVEVERLPFPMAQVDVEVITELVEREPMRMRIFVLFALLGFIYSLIAYGVPVLSQTFIGVPITVIPYPWYDLTESFKEALPGAMIGIDTNLANYMLGMILPIEAVVCMFIGSFVTSIIGNPIVVWYFPELIPEWVGFPKGMKLADILFWSNIYIWYAVSIGGSFAVFIESLIRYRKGFITSIKSLARLSAESKCIGYISLYKLIGIYFASTLLWFALLETVLIPGFPVLPLLFVIVIWPFIYGLVSTRAYAETGISLVIPYFHNNFLTLTLEAYHIPVYSELGIWSWFVPMGVDPGVGWTSTLYVCRGVKCTFRSYIKAVFLIATPIAIILNLLYSEYLWKMTPIPSPMFQYAQIFWPIQAAQSMLWITRKIYSFNLNLMLGGFTSVLAASLVAMTLKVPFSSVALVVGLTQPLPTPLAIFLGAMLSRIIEKLSKGRINLRKYAFMMLGGYIVGLSVAMALSVSLSIFVKSLWPLPY
;
A
#
# COMPACT_ATOMS: atom_id res chain seq x y z
N MET A 1 -42.32 6.34 18.78
CA MET A 1 -40.98 6.80 18.40
C MET A 1 -40.68 6.21 17.05
N THR A 2 -40.64 7.06 16.01
CA THR A 2 -40.48 6.63 14.63
C THR A 2 -38.99 6.34 14.38
N SER A 3 -38.69 5.36 13.54
CA SER A 3 -37.32 4.90 13.14
C SER A 3 -36.35 6.03 12.68
N ARG A 4 -36.85 7.24 12.49
CA ARG A 4 -36.09 8.45 12.11
C ARG A 4 -35.43 9.19 13.28
N GLU A 5 -35.91 9.09 14.50
CA GLU A 5 -35.32 9.76 15.68
C GLU A 5 -34.18 8.96 16.30
N VAL A 6 -34.26 7.62 16.27
CA VAL A 6 -33.24 6.72 16.81
C VAL A 6 -31.91 6.82 16.02
N THR A 7 -31.96 7.16 14.73
CA THR A 7 -30.75 7.25 13.89
C THR A 7 -29.95 8.54 14.08
N ARG A 8 -30.52 9.62 14.61
CA ARG A 8 -29.81 10.90 14.79
C ARG A 8 -28.96 10.98 16.05
N GLU A 9 -29.34 10.30 17.12
CA GLU A 9 -28.63 10.34 18.41
C GLU A 9 -27.36 9.47 18.44
N GLU A 10 -27.19 8.52 17.50
CA GLU A 10 -26.07 7.58 17.53
C GLU A 10 -24.79 8.07 16.82
N TRP A 11 -24.91 8.92 15.79
CA TRP A 11 -23.75 9.42 15.04
C TRP A 11 -23.19 10.71 15.64
N ARG A 12 -21.89 10.66 16.00
CA ARG A 12 -21.21 11.78 16.69
C ARG A 12 -20.07 12.36 15.85
N SER A 13 -19.80 13.64 16.09
CA SER A 13 -18.56 14.26 15.62
C SER A 13 -17.44 13.92 16.60
N GLY A 14 -16.34 13.38 16.09
CA GLY A 14 -15.13 13.14 16.88
C GLY A 14 -14.12 14.29 16.80
N LEU A 15 -14.43 15.37 16.08
CA LEU A 15 -13.48 16.47 15.87
C LEU A 15 -13.43 17.39 17.10
N THR A 16 -12.38 17.19 17.92
CA THR A 16 -12.10 17.95 19.14
C THR A 16 -10.70 18.57 19.07
N TRP A 17 -10.40 19.50 20.00
CA TRP A 17 -9.07 20.09 20.13
C TRP A 17 -7.98 19.03 20.38
N ARG A 18 -8.31 17.90 21.02
CA ARG A 18 -7.39 16.78 21.27
C ARG A 18 -6.96 16.11 19.95
N VAL A 19 -7.89 15.97 19.01
CA VAL A 19 -7.57 15.47 17.66
C VAL A 19 -6.62 16.42 16.95
N VAL A 20 -6.86 17.73 17.05
CA VAL A 20 -5.96 18.74 16.47
C VAL A 20 -4.57 18.68 17.08
N LEU A 21 -4.46 18.53 18.40
CA LEU A 21 -3.15 18.34 19.06
C LEU A 21 -2.44 17.06 18.61
N ALA A 22 -3.19 15.97 18.44
CA ALA A 22 -2.61 14.72 17.90
C ALA A 22 -2.10 14.89 16.46
N ILE A 23 -2.80 15.66 15.62
CA ILE A 23 -2.36 16.03 14.28
C ILE A 23 -1.05 16.84 14.34
N ILE A 24 -0.99 17.84 15.19
CA ILE A 24 0.22 18.67 15.37
C ILE A 24 1.39 17.81 15.86
N TYR A 25 1.17 16.95 16.85
CA TYR A 25 2.19 16.02 17.32
C TYR A 25 2.69 15.10 16.20
N GLY A 26 1.77 14.52 15.41
CA GLY A 26 2.10 13.72 14.24
C GLY A 26 2.96 14.48 13.23
N ALA A 27 2.63 15.75 12.99
CA ALA A 27 3.32 16.60 12.02
C ALA A 27 4.71 17.07 12.49
N VAL A 28 4.84 17.42 13.77
CA VAL A 28 6.07 17.99 14.31
C VAL A 28 7.04 16.92 14.77
N VAL A 29 6.55 15.80 15.29
CA VAL A 29 7.40 14.75 15.89
C VAL A 29 7.50 13.53 14.99
N LEU A 30 6.36 12.97 14.54
CA LEU A 30 6.37 11.68 13.86
C LEU A 30 6.73 11.78 12.37
N MET A 31 6.31 12.83 11.68
CA MET A 31 6.62 13.00 10.25
C MET A 31 8.14 13.16 10.00
N PRO A 32 8.90 13.97 10.75
CA PRO A 32 10.37 13.98 10.65
C PRO A 32 10.99 12.61 10.84
N VAL A 33 10.51 11.82 11.82
CA VAL A 33 10.96 10.44 12.06
C VAL A 33 10.68 9.55 10.85
N THR A 34 9.53 9.70 10.23
CA THR A 34 9.16 8.93 9.02
C THR A 34 10.07 9.28 7.85
N ILE A 35 10.24 10.57 7.53
CA ILE A 35 11.07 11.03 6.41
C ILE A 35 12.51 10.57 6.58
N TRP A 36 13.06 10.78 7.77
CA TRP A 36 14.42 10.31 8.08
C TRP A 36 14.55 8.79 7.94
N GLY A 37 13.61 8.05 8.51
CA GLY A 37 13.60 6.59 8.44
C GLY A 37 13.45 6.06 7.02
N GLU A 38 12.66 6.71 6.16
CA GLU A 38 12.55 6.36 4.75
C GLU A 38 13.88 6.53 4.01
N LEU A 39 14.61 7.60 4.27
CA LEU A 39 15.91 7.85 3.65
C LEU A 39 17.01 6.93 4.18
N MET A 40 16.91 6.48 5.45
CA MET A 40 17.92 5.62 6.09
C MET A 40 17.68 4.13 5.90
N ILE A 41 16.42 3.67 6.01
CA ILE A 41 16.06 2.24 6.07
C ILE A 41 15.00 1.83 5.04
N GLY A 42 14.47 2.78 4.27
CA GLY A 42 13.53 2.55 3.17
C GLY A 42 12.06 2.53 3.53
N ALA A 43 11.69 2.24 4.76
CA ALA A 43 10.30 2.31 5.21
C ALA A 43 10.19 2.34 6.73
N VAL A 44 9.28 3.16 7.24
CA VAL A 44 8.86 3.17 8.64
C VAL A 44 7.34 3.01 8.67
N ARG A 45 6.85 1.99 9.34
CA ARG A 45 5.42 1.66 9.34
C ARG A 45 4.82 1.79 10.75
N GLY A 46 3.53 2.12 10.81
CA GLY A 46 2.75 2.09 12.04
C GLY A 46 2.94 3.26 13.00
N LEU A 47 3.81 4.24 12.73
CA LEU A 47 4.12 5.34 13.67
C LEU A 47 2.90 6.14 14.13
N TYR A 48 1.86 6.25 13.33
CA TYR A 48 0.63 6.95 13.69
C TYR A 48 -0.08 6.34 14.92
N TRP A 49 0.11 5.06 15.20
CA TRP A 49 -0.40 4.43 16.42
C TRP A 49 0.24 4.99 17.69
N THR A 50 1.48 5.46 17.64
CA THR A 50 2.15 6.07 18.81
C THR A 50 1.41 7.32 19.27
N ALA A 51 0.90 8.14 18.33
CA ALA A 51 0.08 9.30 18.66
C ALA A 51 -1.23 8.88 19.36
N VAL A 52 -1.94 7.91 18.78
CA VAL A 52 -3.21 7.42 19.37
C VAL A 52 -2.99 6.95 20.79
N ILE A 53 -1.94 6.17 21.05
CA ILE A 53 -1.63 5.63 22.38
C ILE A 53 -1.21 6.72 23.34
N LEU A 54 -0.35 7.63 22.92
CA LEU A 54 0.08 8.76 23.76
C LEU A 54 -1.13 9.57 24.23
N PHE A 55 -2.00 9.97 23.32
CA PHE A 55 -3.19 10.75 23.65
C PHE A 55 -4.23 9.93 24.43
N TYR A 56 -4.31 8.64 24.17
CA TYR A 56 -5.14 7.73 24.97
C TYR A 56 -4.69 7.71 26.42
N TRP A 57 -3.40 7.47 26.72
CA TRP A 57 -2.88 7.47 28.09
C TRP A 57 -3.00 8.84 28.76
N LEU A 58 -2.67 9.92 28.05
CA LEU A 58 -2.86 11.28 28.58
C LEU A 58 -4.32 11.53 28.95
N SER A 59 -5.26 11.11 28.13
CA SER A 59 -6.70 11.28 28.41
C SER A 59 -7.14 10.56 29.67
N LEU A 60 -6.53 9.41 29.99
CA LEU A 60 -6.78 8.68 31.24
C LEU A 60 -6.22 9.39 32.46
N LEU A 61 -4.98 9.88 32.35
CA LEU A 61 -4.33 10.62 33.43
C LEU A 61 -5.11 11.89 33.80
N TYR A 62 -5.71 12.56 32.83
CA TYR A 62 -6.56 13.74 33.05
C TYR A 62 -8.02 13.42 33.37
N GLY A 63 -8.39 12.15 33.54
CA GLY A 63 -9.74 11.72 33.88
C GLY A 63 -10.80 12.00 32.82
N SER A 64 -10.39 12.24 31.58
CA SER A 64 -11.27 12.56 30.45
C SER A 64 -11.04 11.59 29.30
N PRO A 65 -11.62 10.36 29.34
CA PRO A 65 -11.36 9.32 28.35
C PRO A 65 -11.78 9.75 26.94
N LEU A 66 -11.04 9.26 25.94
CA LEU A 66 -11.35 9.49 24.53
C LEU A 66 -12.58 8.70 24.11
N THR A 67 -13.33 9.27 23.17
CA THR A 67 -14.44 8.58 22.50
C THR A 67 -13.94 7.75 21.31
N LYS A 68 -14.73 6.75 20.85
CA LYS A 68 -14.42 5.95 19.65
C LYS A 68 -14.17 6.85 18.42
N GLN A 69 -14.96 7.92 18.29
CA GLN A 69 -14.87 8.87 17.19
C GLN A 69 -13.57 9.69 17.23
N GLU A 70 -13.15 10.15 18.41
CA GLU A 70 -11.87 10.85 18.58
C GLU A 70 -10.69 9.95 18.23
N ILE A 71 -10.71 8.68 18.70
CA ILE A 71 -9.64 7.71 18.38
C ILE A 71 -9.56 7.46 16.88
N LEU A 72 -10.70 7.26 16.19
CA LEU A 72 -10.72 7.11 14.73
C LEU A 72 -10.11 8.34 14.03
N LEU A 73 -10.51 9.55 14.43
CA LEU A 73 -10.01 10.76 13.77
C LEU A 73 -8.54 11.01 14.08
N MET A 74 -8.08 10.71 15.29
CA MET A 74 -6.64 10.73 15.61
C MET A 74 -5.86 9.75 14.75
N PHE A 75 -6.34 8.51 14.66
CA PHE A 75 -5.74 7.46 13.82
C PHE A 75 -5.63 7.89 12.35
N ALA A 76 -6.73 8.28 11.74
CA ALA A 76 -6.78 8.62 10.33
C ALA A 76 -6.02 9.92 9.99
N ALA A 77 -6.18 10.96 10.80
CA ALA A 77 -5.54 12.24 10.56
C ALA A 77 -4.02 12.19 10.83
N THR A 78 -3.57 11.48 11.89
CA THR A 78 -2.14 11.29 12.12
C THR A 78 -1.51 10.39 11.06
N HIS A 79 -2.21 9.35 10.58
CA HIS A 79 -1.75 8.57 9.43
C HIS A 79 -1.50 9.46 8.21
N THR A 80 -2.46 10.33 7.88
CA THR A 80 -2.32 11.27 6.75
C THR A 80 -1.11 12.18 6.90
N VAL A 81 -0.85 12.67 8.10
CA VAL A 81 0.28 13.58 8.37
C VAL A 81 1.61 12.82 8.37
N VAL A 82 1.69 11.69 9.04
CA VAL A 82 2.94 10.91 9.22
C VAL A 82 3.46 10.38 7.89
N TYR A 83 2.58 9.84 7.05
CA TYR A 83 2.98 9.31 5.74
C TYR A 83 2.83 10.32 4.60
N VAL A 84 2.47 11.54 4.92
CA VAL A 84 2.23 12.61 3.95
C VAL A 84 1.40 12.11 2.77
N SER A 85 0.28 11.43 3.07
CA SER A 85 -0.62 10.81 2.07
C SER A 85 -1.35 11.86 1.22
N THR A 86 -0.62 12.89 0.80
CA THR A 86 -1.14 14.07 0.11
C THR A 86 -0.73 14.16 -1.34
N GLY A 87 0.08 13.20 -1.85
CA GLY A 87 0.61 13.24 -3.22
C GLY A 87 1.58 14.40 -3.51
N LEU A 88 1.67 15.39 -2.62
CA LEU A 88 2.64 16.48 -2.69
C LEU A 88 3.70 16.27 -1.60
N ASN A 89 4.57 15.31 -1.83
CA ASN A 89 5.61 14.89 -0.87
C ASN A 89 6.95 15.46 -1.32
N PHE A 90 7.40 16.53 -0.68
CA PHE A 90 8.66 17.21 -1.03
C PHE A 90 9.87 16.30 -0.82
N HIS A 91 9.87 15.46 0.21
CA HIS A 91 10.94 14.49 0.43
C HIS A 91 11.08 13.44 -0.70
N HIS A 92 10.00 13.09 -1.40
CA HIS A 92 10.10 12.23 -2.58
C HIS A 92 10.67 12.96 -3.81
N MET A 93 10.66 14.29 -3.81
CA MET A 93 11.24 15.08 -4.89
C MET A 93 12.78 15.04 -4.87
N PHE A 94 13.42 14.70 -3.75
CA PHE A 94 14.86 14.46 -3.70
C PHE A 94 15.30 13.37 -4.69
N TYR A 95 14.55 12.27 -4.75
CA TYR A 95 14.82 11.21 -5.73
C TYR A 95 14.71 11.72 -7.17
N ARG A 96 13.71 12.55 -7.48
CA ARG A 96 13.52 13.10 -8.83
C ARG A 96 14.70 13.98 -9.24
N VAL A 97 15.16 14.85 -8.34
CA VAL A 97 16.32 15.72 -8.57
C VAL A 97 17.59 14.89 -8.79
N TRP A 98 17.85 13.94 -7.91
CA TRP A 98 19.00 13.04 -8.05
C TRP A 98 18.95 12.22 -9.33
N PHE A 99 17.79 11.65 -9.66
CA PHE A 99 17.60 10.86 -10.87
C PHE A 99 17.93 11.66 -12.13
N ALA A 100 17.46 12.90 -12.19
CA ALA A 100 17.67 13.79 -13.35
C ALA A 100 19.15 14.10 -13.63
N SER A 101 20.03 14.00 -12.62
CA SER A 101 21.48 14.20 -12.76
C SER A 101 22.28 12.90 -12.61
N SER A 102 21.61 11.75 -12.45
CA SER A 102 22.28 10.49 -12.17
C SER A 102 23.07 9.97 -13.38
N PRO A 103 24.23 9.31 -13.14
CA PRO A 103 24.98 8.63 -14.19
C PRO A 103 24.15 7.56 -14.93
N ILE A 104 23.13 7.02 -14.27
CA ILE A 104 22.23 6.01 -14.84
C ILE A 104 21.33 6.65 -15.92
N ALA A 105 20.68 7.77 -15.61
CA ALA A 105 19.86 8.49 -16.60
C ALA A 105 20.69 8.94 -17.81
N GLU A 106 21.95 9.31 -17.58
CA GLU A 106 22.91 9.67 -18.64
C GLU A 106 23.32 8.46 -19.48
N ALA A 107 23.71 7.35 -18.87
CA ALA A 107 24.12 6.13 -19.55
C ALA A 107 23.03 5.54 -20.45
N TYR A 108 21.77 5.72 -20.09
CA TYR A 108 20.62 5.30 -20.89
C TYR A 108 20.11 6.39 -21.86
N GLY A 109 20.74 7.57 -21.94
CA GLY A 109 20.35 8.64 -22.85
C GLY A 109 19.00 9.30 -22.55
N VAL A 110 18.49 9.16 -21.31
CA VAL A 110 17.17 9.68 -20.92
C VAL A 110 17.24 11.08 -20.33
N LYS A 111 18.42 11.50 -19.87
CA LYS A 111 18.65 12.76 -19.14
C LYS A 111 18.10 14.00 -19.85
N GLU A 112 18.27 14.07 -21.20
CA GLU A 112 17.84 15.21 -21.99
C GLU A 112 16.32 15.33 -22.16
N TYR A 113 15.62 14.19 -22.03
CA TYR A 113 14.17 14.12 -22.21
C TYR A 113 13.39 14.24 -20.90
N ILE A 114 14.06 14.43 -19.72
CA ILE A 114 13.34 14.51 -18.44
C ILE A 114 12.47 15.77 -18.39
N PRO A 115 11.14 15.62 -18.20
CA PRO A 115 10.21 16.74 -18.33
C PRO A 115 10.37 17.78 -17.22
N TYR A 116 10.24 19.07 -17.58
CA TYR A 116 10.34 20.21 -16.65
C TYR A 116 9.23 20.25 -15.61
N TRP A 117 8.12 19.62 -15.86
CA TRP A 117 7.00 19.51 -14.95
C TRP A 117 7.15 18.35 -13.94
N TRP A 118 8.15 17.49 -14.11
CA TRP A 118 8.47 16.41 -13.16
C TRP A 118 9.65 16.77 -12.25
N VAL A 119 10.64 17.49 -12.77
CA VAL A 119 11.77 18.05 -12.01
C VAL A 119 12.12 19.43 -12.61
N PRO A 120 12.51 20.44 -11.79
CA PRO A 120 12.86 21.76 -12.30
C PRO A 120 13.86 21.74 -13.44
N ALA A 121 13.68 22.64 -14.40
CA ALA A 121 14.62 22.80 -15.51
C ALA A 121 15.95 23.48 -15.07
N ASN A 122 15.98 24.17 -13.92
CA ASN A 122 17.14 24.88 -13.40
C ASN A 122 18.32 23.92 -13.16
N PRO A 123 19.46 24.07 -13.89
CA PRO A 123 20.62 23.17 -13.77
C PRO A 123 21.22 23.15 -12.36
N LEU A 124 21.19 24.28 -11.63
CA LEU A 124 21.73 24.37 -10.28
C LEU A 124 20.93 23.50 -9.28
N ILE A 125 19.62 23.36 -9.52
CA ILE A 125 18.78 22.47 -8.72
C ILE A 125 19.05 21.01 -9.09
N ARG A 126 19.10 20.69 -10.40
CA ARG A 126 19.37 19.32 -10.87
C ARG A 126 20.71 18.79 -10.37
N THR A 127 21.73 19.62 -10.31
CA THR A 127 23.06 19.25 -9.78
C THR A 127 23.15 19.37 -8.25
N GLN A 128 22.08 19.77 -7.57
CA GLN A 128 22.02 20.05 -6.15
C GLN A 128 23.04 21.12 -5.67
N ALA A 129 23.50 21.98 -6.57
CA ALA A 129 24.28 23.16 -6.20
C ALA A 129 23.39 24.21 -5.52
N LEU A 130 22.14 24.34 -5.96
CA LEU A 130 21.07 25.10 -5.30
C LEU A 130 20.05 24.14 -4.71
N ARG A 131 20.00 24.05 -3.37
CA ARG A 131 19.13 23.14 -2.62
C ARG A 131 18.04 23.91 -1.90
N THR A 132 16.98 24.26 -2.65
CA THR A 132 15.80 24.92 -2.13
C THR A 132 14.55 24.60 -2.93
N PHE A 133 13.41 24.47 -2.28
CA PHE A 133 12.08 24.36 -2.89
C PHE A 133 11.45 25.73 -3.17
N PHE A 134 12.04 26.82 -2.70
CA PHE A 134 11.50 28.19 -2.87
C PHE A 134 11.95 28.86 -4.20
N ASP A 135 12.67 28.13 -5.05
CA ASP A 135 13.00 28.64 -6.39
C ASP A 135 11.76 28.58 -7.31
N PRO A 136 11.46 29.62 -8.11
CA PRO A 136 10.29 29.66 -8.98
C PRO A 136 10.20 28.51 -9.99
N SER A 137 11.32 27.89 -10.35
CA SER A 137 11.32 26.74 -11.28
C SER A 137 10.61 25.48 -10.74
N TRP A 138 10.30 25.44 -9.44
CA TRP A 138 9.46 24.40 -8.83
C TRP A 138 7.98 24.56 -9.12
N LEU A 139 7.53 25.74 -9.57
CA LEU A 139 6.10 26.02 -9.76
C LEU A 139 5.39 25.01 -10.69
N PRO A 140 5.93 24.64 -11.87
CA PRO A 140 5.32 23.60 -12.71
C PRO A 140 5.21 22.26 -12.01
N VAL A 141 6.27 21.81 -11.31
CA VAL A 141 6.32 20.52 -10.60
C VAL A 141 5.28 20.47 -9.49
N ILE A 142 5.22 21.52 -8.67
CA ILE A 142 4.26 21.63 -7.56
C ILE A 142 2.83 21.70 -8.09
N SER A 143 2.58 22.51 -9.14
CA SER A 143 1.25 22.68 -9.73
C SER A 143 0.69 21.38 -10.28
N VAL A 144 1.48 20.63 -11.07
CA VAL A 144 1.08 19.33 -11.63
C VAL A 144 0.84 18.31 -10.52
N SER A 145 1.74 18.24 -9.52
CA SER A 145 1.61 17.29 -8.41
C SER A 145 0.37 17.59 -7.55
N LEU A 146 0.12 18.86 -7.24
CA LEU A 146 -1.04 19.30 -6.46
C LEU A 146 -2.35 19.04 -7.21
N LEU A 147 -2.40 19.38 -8.49
CA LEU A 147 -3.59 19.22 -9.32
C LEU A 147 -3.93 17.73 -9.51
N PHE A 148 -2.92 16.91 -9.81
CA PHE A 148 -3.10 15.45 -9.84
C PHE A 148 -3.66 14.94 -8.52
N TRP A 149 -3.06 15.32 -7.39
CA TRP A 149 -3.52 14.87 -6.09
C TRP A 149 -4.98 15.28 -5.81
N MET A 150 -5.35 16.52 -6.10
CA MET A 150 -6.74 17.00 -5.88
C MET A 150 -7.74 16.22 -6.74
N LEU A 151 -7.44 16.01 -8.01
CA LEU A 151 -8.32 15.30 -8.93
C LEU A 151 -8.39 13.80 -8.59
N ASN A 152 -7.26 13.21 -8.25
CA ASN A 152 -7.18 11.81 -7.80
C ASN A 152 -7.93 11.57 -6.49
N LEU A 153 -7.84 12.50 -5.55
CA LEU A 153 -8.62 12.47 -4.32
C LEU A 153 -10.12 12.56 -4.58
N ALA A 154 -10.54 13.48 -5.47
CA ALA A 154 -11.95 13.64 -5.82
C ALA A 154 -12.52 12.39 -6.49
N SER A 155 -11.77 11.77 -7.42
CA SER A 155 -12.16 10.53 -8.08
C SER A 155 -12.17 9.34 -7.10
N GLY A 156 -11.13 9.16 -6.31
CA GLY A 156 -11.01 8.07 -5.34
C GLY A 156 -12.08 8.14 -4.25
N LEU A 157 -12.34 9.32 -3.69
CA LEU A 157 -13.43 9.51 -2.71
C LEU A 157 -14.80 9.23 -3.32
N SER A 158 -15.07 9.69 -4.55
CA SER A 158 -16.36 9.43 -5.19
C SER A 158 -16.58 7.95 -5.45
N LEU A 159 -15.55 7.22 -5.92
CA LEU A 159 -15.61 5.75 -6.03
C LEU A 159 -15.74 5.08 -4.66
N GLY A 160 -14.99 5.54 -3.65
CA GLY A 160 -15.07 5.02 -2.29
C GLY A 160 -16.46 5.12 -1.69
N PHE A 161 -17.13 6.27 -1.83
CA PHE A 161 -18.52 6.45 -1.40
C PHE A 161 -19.51 5.60 -2.22
N LEU A 162 -19.29 5.48 -3.53
CA LEU A 162 -20.10 4.65 -4.40
C LEU A 162 -20.04 3.18 -3.98
N PHE A 163 -18.83 2.65 -3.80
CA PHE A 163 -18.62 1.26 -3.40
C PHE A 163 -19.01 1.00 -1.94
N TYR A 164 -18.88 2.01 -1.06
CA TYR A 164 -19.42 1.93 0.29
C TYR A 164 -20.95 1.73 0.26
N GLN A 165 -21.67 2.54 -0.51
CA GLN A 165 -23.12 2.38 -0.65
C GLN A 165 -23.48 1.00 -1.21
N LEU A 166 -22.70 0.52 -2.19
CA LEU A 166 -22.93 -0.76 -2.86
C LEU A 166 -22.64 -1.94 -1.92
N PHE A 167 -21.42 -2.03 -1.41
CA PHE A 167 -20.93 -3.22 -0.73
C PHE A 167 -21.21 -3.24 0.77
N VAL A 168 -21.27 -2.07 1.42
CA VAL A 168 -21.50 -1.99 2.85
C VAL A 168 -22.98 -1.83 3.18
N GLU A 169 -23.71 -0.96 2.47
CA GLU A 169 -25.12 -0.69 2.78
C GLU A 169 -26.07 -1.70 2.15
N VAL A 170 -25.85 -2.05 0.87
CA VAL A 170 -26.75 -2.93 0.11
C VAL A 170 -26.37 -4.39 0.29
N GLU A 171 -25.11 -4.76 -0.03
CA GLU A 171 -24.68 -6.16 0.00
C GLU A 171 -24.24 -6.60 1.41
N ARG A 172 -23.88 -5.68 2.29
CA ARG A 172 -23.45 -5.92 3.68
C ARG A 172 -22.27 -6.89 3.78
N LEU A 173 -21.26 -6.69 2.95
CA LEU A 173 -20.05 -7.52 2.97
C LEU A 173 -19.23 -7.29 4.25
N PRO A 174 -18.46 -8.29 4.71
CA PRO A 174 -17.87 -8.31 6.06
C PRO A 174 -16.67 -7.39 6.27
N PHE A 175 -15.91 -7.03 5.23
CA PHE A 175 -14.70 -6.20 5.32
C PHE A 175 -13.74 -6.63 6.47
N PRO A 176 -13.19 -7.85 6.46
CA PRO A 176 -12.53 -8.43 7.63
C PRO A 176 -11.35 -7.57 8.13
N MET A 177 -10.59 -6.91 7.24
CA MET A 177 -9.47 -6.07 7.66
C MET A 177 -9.94 -4.74 8.28
N ALA A 178 -10.98 -4.10 7.74
CA ALA A 178 -11.55 -2.90 8.32
C ALA A 178 -12.23 -3.18 9.68
N GLN A 179 -12.74 -4.40 9.87
CA GLN A 179 -13.29 -4.83 11.15
C GLN A 179 -12.21 -4.87 12.25
N VAL A 180 -10.93 -5.15 11.91
CA VAL A 180 -9.81 -5.05 12.86
C VAL A 180 -9.76 -3.67 13.50
N ASP A 181 -9.79 -2.62 12.67
CA ASP A 181 -9.70 -1.24 13.16
C ASP A 181 -10.91 -0.88 14.03
N VAL A 182 -12.13 -1.31 13.64
CA VAL A 182 -13.35 -1.11 14.43
C VAL A 182 -13.24 -1.77 15.80
N GLU A 183 -12.78 -3.02 15.85
CA GLU A 183 -12.63 -3.79 17.10
C GLU A 183 -11.55 -3.16 18.01
N VAL A 184 -10.39 -2.80 17.47
CA VAL A 184 -9.31 -2.17 18.24
C VAL A 184 -9.76 -0.82 18.82
N ILE A 185 -10.39 0.04 18.02
CA ILE A 185 -10.91 1.33 18.50
C ILE A 185 -11.99 1.13 19.57
N THR A 186 -12.86 0.15 19.36
CA THR A 186 -13.93 -0.15 20.33
C THR A 186 -13.37 -0.61 21.65
N GLU A 187 -12.41 -1.52 21.63
CA GLU A 187 -11.79 -2.07 22.83
C GLU A 187 -11.02 -1.05 23.65
N LEU A 188 -10.31 -0.13 23.00
CA LEU A 188 -9.62 0.97 23.69
C LEU A 188 -10.58 1.82 24.54
N VAL A 189 -11.86 1.90 24.14
CA VAL A 189 -12.88 2.67 24.87
C VAL A 189 -13.64 1.82 25.90
N GLU A 190 -14.06 0.62 25.53
CA GLU A 190 -14.89 -0.26 26.36
C GLU A 190 -14.08 -0.97 27.45
N ARG A 191 -12.81 -1.25 27.20
CA ARG A 191 -11.83 -1.80 28.15
C ARG A 191 -12.29 -3.11 28.79
N GLU A 192 -12.76 -4.06 27.98
CA GLU A 192 -13.03 -5.40 28.48
C GLU A 192 -11.73 -5.98 29.09
N PRO A 193 -11.70 -6.35 30.39
CA PRO A 193 -10.43 -6.65 31.08
C PRO A 193 -9.61 -7.75 30.42
N MET A 194 -10.26 -8.77 29.86
CA MET A 194 -9.57 -9.88 29.21
C MET A 194 -8.96 -9.46 27.85
N ARG A 195 -9.70 -8.73 27.03
CA ARG A 195 -9.24 -8.24 25.73
C ARG A 195 -8.12 -7.23 25.88
N MET A 196 -8.25 -6.29 26.83
CA MET A 196 -7.20 -5.32 27.14
C MET A 196 -5.93 -5.99 27.64
N ARG A 197 -6.02 -7.04 28.47
CA ARG A 197 -4.86 -7.80 28.91
C ARG A 197 -4.13 -8.46 27.73
N ILE A 198 -4.86 -9.07 26.79
CA ILE A 198 -4.29 -9.67 25.58
C ILE A 198 -3.66 -8.59 24.70
N PHE A 199 -4.33 -7.45 24.49
CA PHE A 199 -3.80 -6.34 23.73
C PHE A 199 -2.46 -5.84 24.28
N VAL A 200 -2.38 -5.58 25.59
CA VAL A 200 -1.14 -5.13 26.27
C VAL A 200 -0.04 -6.20 26.19
N LEU A 201 -0.39 -7.48 26.41
CA LEU A 201 0.58 -8.57 26.30
C LEU A 201 1.20 -8.62 24.89
N PHE A 202 0.40 -8.54 23.84
CA PHE A 202 0.90 -8.53 22.47
C PHE A 202 1.58 -7.22 22.08
N ALA A 203 1.22 -6.09 22.69
CA ALA A 203 1.95 -4.84 22.53
C ALA A 203 3.37 -4.93 23.13
N LEU A 204 3.51 -5.52 24.31
CA LEU A 204 4.83 -5.80 24.91
C LEU A 204 5.66 -6.78 24.05
N LEU A 205 5.05 -7.86 23.59
CA LEU A 205 5.69 -8.82 22.71
C LEU A 205 6.12 -8.15 21.40
N GLY A 206 5.25 -7.36 20.77
CA GLY A 206 5.54 -6.60 19.57
C GLY A 206 6.67 -5.59 19.78
N PHE A 207 6.68 -4.91 20.92
CA PHE A 207 7.75 -3.95 21.28
C PHE A 207 9.09 -4.65 21.41
N ILE A 208 9.20 -5.71 22.25
CA ILE A 208 10.45 -6.42 22.49
C ILE A 208 10.97 -7.07 21.20
N TYR A 209 10.09 -7.77 20.47
CA TYR A 209 10.45 -8.41 19.22
C TYR A 209 10.95 -7.40 18.19
N SER A 210 10.23 -6.30 18.02
CA SER A 210 10.59 -5.28 17.03
C SER A 210 11.82 -4.49 17.43
N LEU A 211 12.07 -4.29 18.70
CA LEU A 211 13.33 -3.70 19.18
C LEU A 211 14.53 -4.55 18.77
N ILE A 212 14.41 -5.89 18.86
CA ILE A 212 15.48 -6.82 18.47
C ILE A 212 15.58 -6.91 16.94
N ALA A 213 14.46 -7.08 16.23
CA ALA A 213 14.45 -7.33 14.79
C ALA A 213 14.75 -6.09 13.95
N TYR A 214 14.30 -4.92 14.40
CA TYR A 214 14.44 -3.66 13.65
C TYR A 214 15.25 -2.62 14.40
N GLY A 215 15.05 -2.49 15.71
CA GLY A 215 15.72 -1.48 16.52
C GLY A 215 17.22 -1.71 16.60
N VAL A 216 17.66 -2.95 16.86
CA VAL A 216 19.10 -3.28 16.94
C VAL A 216 19.84 -2.96 15.63
N PRO A 217 19.37 -3.34 14.43
CA PRO A 217 20.01 -2.95 13.17
C PRO A 217 20.11 -1.43 13.00
N VAL A 218 19.04 -0.67 13.28
CA VAL A 218 19.02 0.79 13.15
C VAL A 218 19.99 1.45 14.14
N LEU A 219 19.97 1.02 15.39
CA LEU A 219 20.83 1.59 16.43
C LEU A 219 22.30 1.20 16.24
N SER A 220 22.60 -0.06 15.91
CA SER A 220 23.99 -0.47 15.64
C SER A 220 24.56 0.25 14.43
N GLN A 221 23.77 0.43 13.37
CA GLN A 221 24.15 1.26 12.23
C GLN A 221 24.45 2.70 12.65
N THR A 222 23.67 3.25 13.58
CA THR A 222 23.86 4.63 14.07
C THR A 222 25.09 4.79 14.93
N PHE A 223 25.35 3.84 15.86
CA PHE A 223 26.45 3.93 16.83
C PHE A 223 27.78 3.32 16.35
N ILE A 224 27.72 2.26 15.54
CA ILE A 224 28.89 1.47 15.15
C ILE A 224 29.19 1.61 13.65
N GLY A 225 28.25 2.14 12.85
CA GLY A 225 28.39 2.27 11.41
C GLY A 225 28.08 1.00 10.61
N VAL A 226 27.77 -0.13 11.29
CA VAL A 226 27.44 -1.41 10.65
C VAL A 226 26.13 -1.95 11.24
N PRO A 227 25.16 -2.39 10.40
CA PRO A 227 23.90 -2.94 10.89
C PRO A 227 24.12 -4.37 11.40
N ILE A 228 23.87 -4.60 12.70
CA ILE A 228 23.88 -5.94 13.30
C ILE A 228 22.50 -6.54 13.19
N THR A 229 22.30 -7.50 12.31
CA THR A 229 21.02 -8.19 12.12
C THR A 229 20.95 -9.42 13.02
N VAL A 230 20.13 -9.36 14.07
CA VAL A 230 19.89 -10.49 15.00
C VAL A 230 18.84 -11.42 14.43
N ILE A 231 17.73 -10.87 13.94
CA ILE A 231 16.65 -11.61 13.30
C ILE A 231 16.57 -11.14 11.85
N PRO A 232 16.89 -11.99 10.85
CA PRO A 232 16.72 -11.63 9.44
C PRO A 232 15.27 -11.30 9.13
N TYR A 233 15.04 -10.20 8.42
CA TYR A 233 13.71 -9.75 8.03
C TYR A 233 13.65 -9.54 6.51
N PRO A 234 12.57 -9.87 5.84
CA PRO A 234 11.28 -10.40 6.35
C PRO A 234 11.26 -11.92 6.56
N TRP A 235 12.29 -12.65 6.17
CA TRP A 235 12.38 -14.09 6.33
C TRP A 235 13.80 -14.54 6.63
N TYR A 236 13.91 -15.71 7.25
CA TYR A 236 15.14 -16.50 7.31
C TYR A 236 15.21 -17.36 6.06
N ASP A 237 16.22 -17.11 5.22
CA ASP A 237 16.39 -17.75 3.92
C ASP A 237 17.02 -19.14 4.08
N LEU A 238 16.32 -20.18 3.59
CA LEU A 238 16.78 -21.56 3.56
C LEU A 238 17.04 -22.06 2.14
N THR A 239 16.94 -21.20 1.14
CA THR A 239 17.02 -21.56 -0.29
C THR A 239 18.33 -22.29 -0.61
N GLU A 240 19.45 -21.80 -0.08
CA GLU A 240 20.77 -22.43 -0.31
C GLU A 240 20.85 -23.88 0.20
N SER A 241 20.13 -24.20 1.28
CA SER A 241 20.10 -25.56 1.86
C SER A 241 19.35 -26.57 1.00
N PHE A 242 18.44 -26.09 0.15
CA PHE A 242 17.57 -26.94 -0.68
C PHE A 242 17.91 -26.88 -2.17
N LYS A 243 18.89 -26.09 -2.59
CA LYS A 243 19.19 -25.81 -4.01
C LYS A 243 19.53 -27.04 -4.85
N GLU A 244 20.16 -28.05 -4.25
CA GLU A 244 20.52 -29.27 -4.98
C GLU A 244 19.31 -30.16 -5.25
N ALA A 245 18.37 -30.21 -4.30
CA ALA A 245 17.14 -30.98 -4.44
C ALA A 245 16.04 -30.22 -5.21
N LEU A 246 15.93 -28.91 -5.01
CA LEU A 246 14.90 -28.06 -5.59
C LEU A 246 15.51 -26.72 -6.04
N PRO A 247 16.27 -26.68 -7.14
CA PRO A 247 16.89 -25.46 -7.61
C PRO A 247 15.81 -24.45 -8.02
N GLY A 248 15.99 -23.18 -7.62
CA GLY A 248 14.99 -22.12 -7.87
C GLY A 248 13.80 -22.11 -6.90
N ALA A 249 13.69 -23.08 -5.99
CA ALA A 249 12.63 -23.05 -4.98
C ALA A 249 12.84 -21.90 -3.97
N MET A 250 11.77 -21.22 -3.57
CA MET A 250 11.80 -20.15 -2.58
C MET A 250 11.42 -20.69 -1.21
N ILE A 251 12.39 -21.19 -0.45
CA ILE A 251 12.17 -21.83 0.85
C ILE A 251 12.74 -20.95 1.95
N GLY A 252 11.95 -20.72 3.00
CA GLY A 252 12.35 -19.92 4.15
C GLY A 252 11.30 -19.91 5.24
N ILE A 253 11.62 -19.24 6.35
CA ILE A 253 10.71 -19.04 7.48
C ILE A 253 10.41 -17.56 7.59
N ASP A 254 9.14 -17.19 7.52
CA ASP A 254 8.72 -15.81 7.73
C ASP A 254 8.97 -15.38 9.17
N THR A 255 9.69 -14.29 9.34
CA THR A 255 10.03 -13.73 10.65
C THR A 255 9.08 -12.59 11.05
N ASN A 256 8.11 -12.23 10.20
CA ASN A 256 7.09 -11.26 10.55
C ASN A 256 5.93 -11.93 11.32
N LEU A 257 5.94 -11.80 12.63
CA LEU A 257 4.91 -12.41 13.48
C LEU A 257 3.49 -11.94 13.18
N ALA A 258 3.32 -10.75 12.58
CA ALA A 258 2.00 -10.26 12.17
C ALA A 258 1.33 -11.19 11.15
N ASN A 259 2.09 -11.86 10.27
CA ASN A 259 1.53 -12.74 9.25
C ASN A 259 0.86 -13.98 9.86
N TYR A 260 1.41 -14.53 10.95
CA TYR A 260 0.78 -15.64 11.67
C TYR A 260 -0.55 -15.22 12.34
N MET A 261 -0.61 -14.00 12.90
CA MET A 261 -1.83 -13.47 13.51
C MET A 261 -2.87 -13.12 12.43
N LEU A 262 -2.42 -12.60 11.27
CA LEU A 262 -3.27 -12.32 10.13
C LEU A 262 -3.99 -13.58 9.63
N GLY A 263 -3.31 -14.73 9.61
CA GLY A 263 -3.91 -16.01 9.27
C GLY A 263 -5.09 -16.43 10.16
N MET A 264 -5.09 -16.01 11.43
CA MET A 264 -6.21 -16.28 12.36
C MET A 264 -7.46 -15.46 12.01
N ILE A 265 -7.29 -14.34 11.32
CA ILE A 265 -8.35 -13.37 10.99
C ILE A 265 -8.98 -13.68 9.63
N LEU A 266 -8.15 -13.97 8.63
CA LEU A 266 -8.60 -14.15 7.25
C LEU A 266 -9.50 -15.39 7.07
N PRO A 267 -10.43 -15.36 6.10
CA PRO A 267 -11.20 -16.54 5.72
C PRO A 267 -10.29 -17.70 5.30
N ILE A 268 -10.62 -18.92 5.73
CA ILE A 268 -9.75 -20.09 5.49
C ILE A 268 -9.56 -20.39 4.01
N GLU A 269 -10.59 -20.23 3.21
CA GLU A 269 -10.57 -20.41 1.77
C GLU A 269 -9.59 -19.45 1.10
N ALA A 270 -9.52 -18.20 1.55
CA ALA A 270 -8.55 -17.23 1.05
C ALA A 270 -7.10 -17.63 1.45
N VAL A 271 -6.91 -18.03 2.70
CA VAL A 271 -5.60 -18.46 3.22
C VAL A 271 -5.08 -19.68 2.48
N VAL A 272 -5.92 -20.71 2.29
CA VAL A 272 -5.55 -21.95 1.58
C VAL A 272 -5.23 -21.67 0.11
N CYS A 273 -6.06 -20.88 -0.58
CA CYS A 273 -5.84 -20.54 -1.98
C CYS A 273 -4.55 -19.72 -2.18
N MET A 274 -4.27 -18.77 -1.30
CA MET A 274 -3.03 -18.00 -1.34
C MET A 274 -1.80 -18.87 -1.10
N PHE A 275 -1.87 -19.81 -0.15
CA PHE A 275 -0.81 -20.78 0.09
C PHE A 275 -0.59 -21.67 -1.14
N ILE A 276 -1.66 -22.20 -1.75
CA ILE A 276 -1.56 -23.05 -2.96
C ILE A 276 -0.93 -22.25 -4.11
N GLY A 277 -1.34 -21.01 -4.35
CA GLY A 277 -0.75 -20.17 -5.39
C GLY A 277 0.76 -20.02 -5.23
N SER A 278 1.22 -19.67 -4.03
CA SER A 278 2.64 -19.52 -3.73
C SER A 278 3.40 -20.87 -3.74
N PHE A 279 2.80 -21.95 -3.26
CA PHE A 279 3.40 -23.26 -3.30
C PHE A 279 3.63 -23.73 -4.74
N VAL A 280 2.64 -23.55 -5.60
CA VAL A 280 2.74 -23.92 -7.03
C VAL A 280 3.87 -23.15 -7.71
N THR A 281 4.00 -21.87 -7.48
CA THR A 281 5.08 -21.07 -8.11
C THR A 281 6.44 -21.33 -7.49
N SER A 282 6.52 -21.33 -6.15
CA SER A 282 7.80 -21.40 -5.42
C SER A 282 8.42 -22.78 -5.39
N ILE A 283 7.63 -23.85 -5.26
CA ILE A 283 8.13 -25.21 -5.03
C ILE A 283 8.02 -26.07 -6.29
N ILE A 284 7.04 -25.84 -7.12
CA ILE A 284 6.82 -26.65 -8.33
C ILE A 284 7.32 -25.89 -9.56
N GLY A 285 6.83 -24.69 -9.78
CA GLY A 285 7.05 -23.94 -11.02
C GLY A 285 8.50 -23.53 -11.22
N ASN A 286 9.11 -22.90 -10.23
CA ASN A 286 10.50 -22.46 -10.33
C ASN A 286 11.49 -23.62 -10.58
N PRO A 287 11.46 -24.76 -9.84
CA PRO A 287 12.30 -25.90 -10.18
C PRO A 287 12.07 -26.46 -11.59
N ILE A 288 10.82 -26.54 -12.04
CA ILE A 288 10.50 -26.95 -13.41
C ILE A 288 11.15 -26.02 -14.43
N VAL A 289 11.10 -24.70 -14.19
CA VAL A 289 11.75 -23.72 -15.08
C VAL A 289 13.27 -23.93 -15.10
N VAL A 290 13.91 -24.11 -13.95
CA VAL A 290 15.37 -24.35 -13.89
C VAL A 290 15.77 -25.63 -14.60
N TRP A 291 14.99 -26.69 -14.48
CA TRP A 291 15.34 -28.00 -15.07
C TRP A 291 15.04 -28.10 -16.57
N TYR A 292 13.93 -27.54 -17.03
CA TYR A 292 13.41 -27.80 -18.39
C TYR A 292 13.37 -26.56 -19.29
N PHE A 293 13.35 -25.36 -18.72
CA PHE A 293 13.16 -24.10 -19.45
C PHE A 293 14.09 -22.99 -18.94
N PRO A 294 15.39 -23.25 -18.65
CA PRO A 294 16.26 -22.24 -18.04
C PRO A 294 16.45 -21.00 -18.93
N GLU A 295 16.23 -21.12 -20.23
CA GLU A 295 16.30 -20.03 -21.20
C GLU A 295 15.19 -18.97 -21.01
N LEU A 296 14.11 -19.30 -20.30
CA LEU A 296 13.07 -18.30 -19.98
C LEU A 296 13.56 -17.23 -19.02
N ILE A 297 14.58 -17.53 -18.23
CA ILE A 297 15.24 -16.61 -17.31
C ILE A 297 16.74 -16.64 -17.61
N PRO A 298 17.27 -15.68 -18.40
CA PRO A 298 18.67 -15.71 -18.81
C PRO A 298 19.67 -15.82 -17.65
N GLU A 299 19.35 -15.24 -16.50
CA GLU A 299 20.15 -15.28 -15.29
C GLU A 299 20.18 -16.67 -14.61
N TRP A 300 19.29 -17.58 -15.02
CA TRP A 300 19.20 -18.94 -14.50
C TRP A 300 19.90 -20.00 -15.36
N VAL A 301 20.46 -19.59 -16.49
CA VAL A 301 21.26 -20.52 -17.31
C VAL A 301 22.51 -20.94 -16.53
N GLY A 302 22.59 -22.25 -16.21
CA GLY A 302 23.62 -22.80 -15.33
C GLY A 302 23.40 -22.56 -13.83
N PHE A 303 22.26 -22.12 -13.44
CA PHE A 303 21.75 -21.71 -12.12
C PHE A 303 22.85 -21.32 -11.11
N PRO A 304 23.15 -20.03 -10.93
CA PRO A 304 24.31 -19.55 -10.18
C PRO A 304 24.30 -20.00 -8.72
N LYS A 305 25.47 -20.37 -8.19
CA LYS A 305 25.63 -20.67 -6.76
C LYS A 305 25.48 -19.39 -5.93
N GLY A 306 24.78 -19.47 -4.80
CA GLY A 306 24.61 -18.36 -3.85
C GLY A 306 23.47 -17.41 -4.17
N MET A 307 22.59 -17.74 -5.11
CA MET A 307 21.37 -16.98 -5.35
C MET A 307 20.43 -17.05 -4.14
N LYS A 308 20.05 -15.90 -3.62
CA LYS A 308 19.18 -15.78 -2.45
C LYS A 308 17.70 -15.83 -2.84
N LEU A 309 16.83 -16.12 -1.88
CA LEU A 309 15.38 -16.12 -2.06
C LEU A 309 14.87 -14.83 -2.72
N ALA A 310 15.39 -13.67 -2.31
CA ALA A 310 15.00 -12.38 -2.89
C ALA A 310 15.36 -12.26 -4.38
N ASP A 311 16.51 -12.80 -4.80
CA ASP A 311 16.96 -12.77 -6.19
C ASP A 311 16.08 -13.70 -7.05
N ILE A 312 15.79 -14.90 -6.54
CA ILE A 312 14.91 -15.88 -7.19
C ILE A 312 13.51 -15.28 -7.37
N LEU A 313 12.97 -14.68 -6.30
CA LEU A 313 11.67 -13.99 -6.34
C LEU A 313 11.64 -12.88 -7.39
N PHE A 314 12.69 -12.07 -7.44
CA PHE A 314 12.79 -10.96 -8.39
C PHE A 314 12.78 -11.45 -9.84
N TRP A 315 13.69 -12.36 -10.19
CA TRP A 315 13.83 -12.84 -11.57
C TRP A 315 12.63 -13.68 -12.02
N SER A 316 12.19 -14.64 -11.22
CA SER A 316 11.03 -15.48 -11.57
C SER A 316 9.74 -14.67 -11.74
N ASN A 317 9.52 -13.66 -10.90
CA ASN A 317 8.37 -12.80 -11.03
C ASN A 317 8.41 -11.96 -12.31
N ILE A 318 9.54 -11.32 -12.62
CA ILE A 318 9.65 -10.47 -13.79
C ILE A 318 9.45 -11.25 -15.09
N TYR A 319 10.10 -12.40 -15.22
CA TYR A 319 10.06 -13.13 -16.49
C TYR A 319 8.82 -14.01 -16.66
N ILE A 320 8.22 -14.49 -15.55
CA ILE A 320 7.16 -15.51 -15.62
C ILE A 320 5.92 -15.11 -14.81
N TRP A 321 6.05 -15.01 -13.47
CA TRP A 321 4.88 -15.04 -12.60
C TRP A 321 4.06 -13.75 -12.65
N TYR A 322 4.64 -12.60 -13.00
CA TYR A 322 3.85 -11.39 -13.24
C TYR A 322 2.96 -11.53 -14.46
N ALA A 323 3.44 -12.11 -15.56
CA ALA A 323 2.61 -12.36 -16.74
C ALA A 323 1.46 -13.32 -16.41
N VAL A 324 1.76 -14.43 -15.71
CA VAL A 324 0.75 -15.41 -15.25
C VAL A 324 -0.27 -14.75 -14.31
N SER A 325 0.19 -13.93 -13.36
CA SER A 325 -0.68 -13.21 -12.40
C SER A 325 -1.55 -12.15 -13.07
N ILE A 326 -1.05 -11.45 -14.09
CA ILE A 326 -1.84 -10.52 -14.89
C ILE A 326 -2.99 -11.26 -15.57
N GLY A 327 -2.69 -12.38 -16.26
CA GLY A 327 -3.71 -13.21 -16.87
C GLY A 327 -4.72 -13.74 -15.86
N GLY A 328 -4.25 -14.26 -14.73
CA GLY A 328 -5.08 -14.70 -13.62
C GLY A 328 -5.96 -13.60 -13.06
N SER A 329 -5.45 -12.37 -12.93
CA SER A 329 -6.23 -11.21 -12.48
C SER A 329 -7.36 -10.85 -13.42
N PHE A 330 -7.13 -10.94 -14.73
CA PHE A 330 -8.20 -10.78 -15.73
C PHE A 330 -9.23 -11.90 -15.66
N ALA A 331 -8.81 -13.14 -15.39
CA ALA A 331 -9.74 -14.26 -15.17
C ALA A 331 -10.63 -14.01 -13.95
N VAL A 332 -10.04 -13.59 -12.83
CA VAL A 332 -10.77 -13.19 -11.60
C VAL A 332 -11.76 -12.06 -11.90
N PHE A 333 -11.32 -11.07 -12.68
CA PHE A 333 -12.17 -9.95 -13.07
C PHE A 333 -13.41 -10.44 -13.85
N ILE A 334 -13.23 -11.25 -14.88
CA ILE A 334 -14.33 -11.79 -15.69
C ILE A 334 -15.22 -12.72 -14.84
N GLU A 335 -14.64 -13.61 -14.05
CA GLU A 335 -15.38 -14.45 -13.11
C GLU A 335 -16.27 -13.62 -12.19
N SER A 336 -15.70 -12.57 -11.57
CA SER A 336 -16.44 -11.70 -10.66
C SER A 336 -17.62 -11.00 -11.35
N LEU A 337 -17.43 -10.49 -12.55
CA LEU A 337 -18.52 -9.89 -13.33
C LEU A 337 -19.65 -10.87 -13.65
N ILE A 338 -19.30 -12.10 -14.05
CA ILE A 338 -20.28 -13.13 -14.39
C ILE A 338 -21.01 -13.62 -13.14
N ARG A 339 -20.26 -13.96 -12.09
CA ARG A 339 -20.78 -14.53 -10.84
C ARG A 339 -21.73 -13.59 -10.12
N TYR A 340 -21.38 -12.31 -10.05
CA TYR A 340 -22.10 -11.31 -9.27
C TYR A 340 -23.00 -10.39 -10.10
N ARG A 341 -23.18 -10.65 -11.42
CA ARG A 341 -23.96 -9.81 -12.33
C ARG A 341 -25.36 -9.44 -11.83
N LYS A 342 -26.06 -10.39 -11.22
CA LYS A 342 -27.42 -10.14 -10.67
C LYS A 342 -27.36 -9.24 -9.44
N GLY A 343 -26.38 -9.44 -8.56
CA GLY A 343 -26.12 -8.60 -7.41
C GLY A 343 -25.83 -7.16 -7.85
N PHE A 344 -24.87 -6.95 -8.74
CA PHE A 344 -24.53 -5.63 -9.27
C PHE A 344 -25.74 -4.89 -9.86
N ILE A 345 -26.54 -5.54 -10.71
CA ILE A 345 -27.72 -4.92 -11.32
C ILE A 345 -28.76 -4.54 -10.25
N THR A 346 -29.02 -5.43 -9.29
CA THR A 346 -29.97 -5.19 -8.21
C THR A 346 -29.49 -4.08 -7.29
N SER A 347 -28.21 -4.07 -6.96
CA SER A 347 -27.60 -3.09 -6.09
C SER A 347 -27.56 -1.70 -6.73
N ILE A 348 -27.23 -1.59 -8.02
CA ILE A 348 -27.29 -0.31 -8.75
C ILE A 348 -28.72 0.24 -8.78
N LYS A 349 -29.73 -0.60 -8.99
CA LYS A 349 -31.14 -0.19 -8.93
C LYS A 349 -31.58 0.28 -7.54
N SER A 350 -31.08 -0.35 -6.47
CA SER A 350 -31.40 0.01 -5.09
C SER A 350 -30.69 1.30 -4.63
N LEU A 351 -29.47 1.56 -5.15
CA LEU A 351 -28.73 2.81 -4.88
C LEU A 351 -29.53 4.06 -5.27
N ALA A 352 -30.26 4.00 -6.38
CA ALA A 352 -31.11 5.12 -6.82
C ALA A 352 -32.22 5.45 -5.80
N ARG A 353 -32.67 4.46 -5.00
CA ARG A 353 -33.70 4.62 -3.96
C ARG A 353 -33.11 5.12 -2.62
N LEU A 354 -31.89 4.70 -2.25
CA LEU A 354 -31.25 5.06 -0.97
C LEU A 354 -30.87 6.55 -0.88
N SER A 355 -30.62 7.21 -1.99
CA SER A 355 -30.15 8.61 -2.01
C SER A 355 -31.14 9.63 -1.41
N ALA A 356 -32.39 9.24 -1.18
CA ALA A 356 -33.43 10.13 -0.66
C ALA A 356 -33.47 10.22 0.89
N GLU A 357 -33.01 9.20 1.61
CA GLU A 357 -33.25 9.07 3.06
C GLU A 357 -32.10 9.50 3.99
N SER A 358 -30.87 9.63 3.54
CA SER A 358 -29.69 9.70 4.42
C SER A 358 -28.92 11.02 4.43
N LYS A 359 -29.53 12.16 4.18
CA LYS A 359 -28.86 13.48 4.17
C LYS A 359 -28.16 13.89 5.49
N CYS A 360 -28.51 13.28 6.62
CA CYS A 360 -28.01 13.67 7.95
C CYS A 360 -26.58 13.20 8.26
N ILE A 361 -26.11 12.10 7.67
CA ILE A 361 -24.83 11.47 7.99
C ILE A 361 -23.71 11.99 7.07
N GLY A 362 -24.04 12.76 6.07
CA GLY A 362 -23.10 13.27 5.06
C GLY A 362 -23.08 12.42 3.79
N TYR A 363 -24.14 11.69 3.51
CA TYR A 363 -24.31 10.97 2.26
C TYR A 363 -24.36 11.92 1.06
N ILE A 364 -23.62 11.57 0.03
CA ILE A 364 -23.61 12.24 -1.25
C ILE A 364 -24.49 11.43 -2.21
N SER A 365 -25.35 12.10 -2.99
CA SER A 365 -26.22 11.40 -3.94
C SER A 365 -25.41 10.71 -5.04
N LEU A 366 -25.90 9.55 -5.50
CA LEU A 366 -25.26 8.74 -6.55
C LEU A 366 -24.87 9.58 -7.79
N TYR A 367 -25.79 10.40 -8.29
CA TYR A 367 -25.53 11.24 -9.47
C TYR A 367 -24.40 12.26 -9.26
N LYS A 368 -24.28 12.81 -8.04
CA LYS A 368 -23.16 13.71 -7.70
C LYS A 368 -21.84 12.95 -7.63
N LEU A 369 -21.81 11.75 -7.05
CA LEU A 369 -20.61 10.91 -7.00
C LEU A 369 -20.13 10.56 -8.41
N ILE A 370 -21.02 10.09 -9.26
CA ILE A 370 -20.71 9.78 -10.66
C ILE A 370 -20.24 11.05 -11.39
N GLY A 371 -20.92 12.17 -11.19
CA GLY A 371 -20.53 13.46 -11.79
C GLY A 371 -19.15 13.93 -11.35
N ILE A 372 -18.81 13.83 -10.06
CA ILE A 372 -17.48 14.19 -9.53
C ILE A 372 -16.40 13.26 -10.11
N TYR A 373 -16.68 11.96 -10.17
CA TYR A 373 -15.75 10.98 -10.75
C TYR A 373 -15.42 11.31 -12.21
N PHE A 374 -16.44 11.46 -13.06
CA PHE A 374 -16.21 11.78 -14.46
C PHE A 374 -15.59 13.16 -14.67
N ALA A 375 -16.03 14.16 -13.91
CA ALA A 375 -15.46 15.52 -14.02
C ALA A 375 -13.96 15.52 -13.65
N SER A 376 -13.57 14.85 -12.55
CA SER A 376 -12.18 14.82 -12.12
C SER A 376 -11.29 14.00 -13.06
N THR A 377 -11.74 12.83 -13.53
CA THR A 377 -10.97 11.98 -14.43
C THR A 377 -10.87 12.55 -15.83
N LEU A 378 -11.94 13.14 -16.37
CA LEU A 378 -11.92 13.81 -17.68
C LEU A 378 -11.08 15.10 -17.66
N LEU A 379 -11.10 15.86 -16.57
CA LEU A 379 -10.23 17.02 -16.43
C LEU A 379 -8.76 16.60 -16.38
N TRP A 380 -8.45 15.53 -15.65
CA TRP A 380 -7.10 14.97 -15.63
C TRP A 380 -6.68 14.45 -17.00
N PHE A 381 -7.54 13.71 -17.68
CA PHE A 381 -7.34 13.26 -19.06
C PHE A 381 -7.03 14.43 -20.00
N ALA A 382 -7.82 15.50 -19.95
CA ALA A 382 -7.63 16.67 -20.77
C ALA A 382 -6.26 17.34 -20.52
N LEU A 383 -5.83 17.45 -19.27
CA LEU A 383 -4.52 18.00 -18.90
C LEU A 383 -3.38 17.12 -19.40
N LEU A 384 -3.52 15.80 -19.34
CA LEU A 384 -2.55 14.87 -19.90
C LEU A 384 -2.38 15.08 -21.39
N GLU A 385 -3.48 15.08 -22.14
CA GLU A 385 -3.50 15.17 -23.60
C GLU A 385 -3.04 16.53 -24.13
N THR A 386 -3.35 17.63 -23.41
CA THR A 386 -3.06 18.98 -23.89
C THR A 386 -1.74 19.56 -23.39
N VAL A 387 -1.26 19.14 -22.21
CA VAL A 387 -0.12 19.81 -21.55
C VAL A 387 1.03 18.85 -21.25
N LEU A 388 0.75 17.66 -20.66
CA LEU A 388 1.81 16.82 -20.12
C LEU A 388 2.37 15.83 -21.15
N ILE A 389 1.52 15.20 -21.94
CA ILE A 389 1.90 14.21 -22.99
C ILE A 389 1.06 14.43 -24.26
N PRO A 390 1.17 15.61 -24.90
CA PRO A 390 0.38 15.91 -26.09
C PRO A 390 0.70 14.92 -27.21
N GLY A 391 -0.36 14.41 -27.86
CA GLY A 391 -0.24 13.40 -28.94
C GLY A 391 -0.15 11.96 -28.44
N PHE A 392 -0.37 11.68 -27.15
CA PHE A 392 -0.53 10.30 -26.70
C PHE A 392 -1.85 9.71 -27.25
N PRO A 393 -1.90 8.40 -27.60
CA PRO A 393 -3.10 7.79 -28.16
C PRO A 393 -4.33 7.99 -27.27
N VAL A 394 -5.34 8.70 -27.79
CA VAL A 394 -6.52 9.15 -27.04
C VAL A 394 -7.33 7.99 -26.44
N LEU A 395 -7.60 6.94 -27.21
CA LEU A 395 -8.42 5.81 -26.75
C LEU A 395 -7.78 5.01 -25.60
N PRO A 396 -6.51 4.60 -25.67
CA PRO A 396 -5.81 4.00 -24.54
C PRO A 396 -5.77 4.92 -23.31
N LEU A 397 -5.47 6.22 -23.51
CA LEU A 397 -5.41 7.16 -22.39
C LEU A 397 -6.78 7.32 -21.71
N LEU A 398 -7.86 7.46 -22.48
CA LEU A 398 -9.23 7.51 -21.96
C LEU A 398 -9.58 6.23 -21.18
N PHE A 399 -9.18 5.08 -21.72
CA PHE A 399 -9.41 3.81 -21.05
C PHE A 399 -8.72 3.77 -19.68
N VAL A 400 -7.43 4.06 -19.61
CA VAL A 400 -6.65 3.90 -18.37
C VAL A 400 -6.99 4.96 -17.31
N ILE A 401 -7.40 6.16 -17.70
CA ILE A 401 -7.72 7.25 -16.78
C ILE A 401 -9.20 7.24 -16.33
N VAL A 402 -10.12 6.91 -17.23
CA VAL A 402 -11.56 7.08 -16.96
C VAL A 402 -12.27 5.73 -16.74
N ILE A 403 -12.01 4.73 -17.60
CA ILE A 403 -12.77 3.48 -17.56
C ILE A 403 -12.17 2.50 -16.57
N TRP A 404 -10.87 2.29 -16.64
CA TRP A 404 -10.17 1.29 -15.87
C TRP A 404 -10.28 1.44 -14.35
N PRO A 405 -10.11 2.63 -13.74
CA PRO A 405 -10.18 2.77 -12.29
C PRO A 405 -11.56 2.41 -11.73
N PHE A 406 -12.62 2.71 -12.47
CA PHE A 406 -13.98 2.32 -12.09
C PHE A 406 -14.17 0.81 -12.08
N ILE A 407 -13.78 0.15 -13.17
CA ILE A 407 -13.93 -1.30 -13.35
C ILE A 407 -13.04 -2.05 -12.34
N TYR A 408 -11.78 -1.66 -12.28
CA TYR A 408 -10.82 -2.25 -11.35
C TYR A 408 -11.24 -2.02 -9.88
N GLY A 409 -11.68 -0.81 -9.56
CA GLY A 409 -12.17 -0.46 -8.23
C GLY A 409 -13.36 -1.30 -7.79
N LEU A 410 -14.31 -1.55 -8.70
CA LEU A 410 -15.49 -2.38 -8.44
C LEU A 410 -15.07 -3.81 -8.03
N VAL A 411 -14.19 -4.43 -8.79
CA VAL A 411 -13.76 -5.83 -8.55
C VAL A 411 -12.81 -5.91 -7.35
N SER A 412 -11.84 -5.00 -7.27
CA SER A 412 -10.86 -5.01 -6.18
C SER A 412 -11.49 -4.69 -4.82
N THR A 413 -12.45 -3.75 -4.78
CA THR A 413 -13.18 -3.44 -3.53
C THR A 413 -14.02 -4.63 -3.09
N ARG A 414 -14.69 -5.32 -4.01
CA ARG A 414 -15.45 -6.52 -3.67
C ARG A 414 -14.54 -7.62 -3.15
N ALA A 415 -13.44 -7.89 -3.84
CA ALA A 415 -12.45 -8.87 -3.42
C ALA A 415 -11.93 -8.58 -2.00
N TYR A 416 -11.57 -7.32 -1.74
CA TYR A 416 -11.14 -6.88 -0.41
C TYR A 416 -12.25 -7.01 0.65
N ALA A 417 -13.48 -6.69 0.29
CA ALA A 417 -14.62 -6.78 1.20
C ALA A 417 -14.95 -8.23 1.62
N GLU A 418 -14.76 -9.19 0.73
CA GLU A 418 -15.02 -10.61 1.01
C GLU A 418 -13.84 -11.32 1.67
N THR A 419 -12.62 -11.03 1.23
CA THR A 419 -11.43 -11.83 1.60
C THR A 419 -10.44 -11.09 2.51
N GLY A 420 -10.53 -9.77 2.63
CA GLY A 420 -9.53 -8.93 3.27
C GLY A 420 -8.27 -8.70 2.41
N ILE A 421 -8.24 -9.21 1.17
CA ILE A 421 -7.09 -9.11 0.27
C ILE A 421 -7.52 -8.35 -0.98
N SER A 422 -6.80 -7.26 -1.30
CA SER A 422 -7.04 -6.51 -2.53
C SER A 422 -6.50 -7.29 -3.74
N LEU A 423 -7.27 -7.28 -4.84
CA LEU A 423 -6.75 -7.73 -6.12
C LEU A 423 -5.68 -6.73 -6.56
N VAL A 424 -4.48 -7.20 -6.84
CA VAL A 424 -3.38 -6.39 -7.36
C VAL A 424 -2.97 -6.95 -8.71
N ILE A 425 -2.93 -6.09 -9.73
CA ILE A 425 -2.36 -6.44 -11.04
C ILE A 425 -0.96 -5.84 -11.09
N PRO A 426 0.09 -6.67 -10.96
CA PRO A 426 1.45 -6.17 -10.89
C PRO A 426 1.83 -5.40 -12.17
N TYR A 427 2.47 -4.26 -12.00
CA TYR A 427 2.99 -3.44 -13.11
C TYR A 427 1.97 -3.15 -14.23
N PHE A 428 0.67 -3.06 -13.90
CA PHE A 428 -0.37 -2.81 -14.91
C PHE A 428 -0.07 -1.58 -15.78
N HIS A 429 0.28 -0.47 -15.15
CA HIS A 429 0.56 0.77 -15.87
C HIS A 429 1.82 0.68 -16.74
N ASN A 430 2.86 0.01 -16.25
CA ASN A 430 4.08 -0.22 -17.00
C ASN A 430 3.81 -1.04 -18.26
N ASN A 431 3.07 -2.15 -18.11
CA ASN A 431 2.70 -3.01 -19.23
C ASN A 431 1.78 -2.30 -20.21
N PHE A 432 0.80 -1.57 -19.69
CA PHE A 432 -0.12 -0.78 -20.49
C PHE A 432 0.63 0.26 -21.33
N LEU A 433 1.59 0.98 -20.72
CA LEU A 433 2.44 1.95 -21.42
C LEU A 433 3.27 1.27 -22.50
N THR A 434 4.01 0.21 -22.17
CA THR A 434 4.84 -0.52 -23.13
C THR A 434 4.01 -0.96 -24.33
N LEU A 435 2.88 -1.64 -24.09
CA LEU A 435 2.00 -2.11 -25.16
C LEU A 435 1.43 -0.98 -26.01
N THR A 436 1.02 0.12 -25.37
CA THR A 436 0.46 1.28 -26.09
C THR A 436 1.53 1.94 -26.95
N LEU A 437 2.69 2.21 -26.37
CA LEU A 437 3.78 2.89 -27.10
C LEU A 437 4.31 2.04 -28.27
N GLU A 438 4.31 0.70 -28.13
CA GLU A 438 4.69 -0.22 -29.22
C GLU A 438 3.60 -0.31 -30.29
N ALA A 439 2.33 -0.47 -29.90
CA ALA A 439 1.22 -0.59 -30.84
C ALA A 439 1.06 0.64 -31.75
N TYR A 440 1.39 1.82 -31.23
CA TYR A 440 1.34 3.08 -31.97
C TYR A 440 2.71 3.51 -32.54
N HIS A 441 3.72 2.63 -32.48
CA HIS A 441 5.07 2.87 -33.04
C HIS A 441 5.74 4.14 -32.51
N ILE A 442 5.47 4.51 -31.25
CA ILE A 442 6.06 5.70 -30.63
C ILE A 442 7.54 5.39 -30.30
N PRO A 443 8.50 6.19 -30.78
CA PRO A 443 9.92 5.96 -30.51
C PRO A 443 10.23 6.02 -29.00
N VAL A 444 11.16 5.17 -28.54
CA VAL A 444 11.62 5.17 -27.15
C VAL A 444 12.23 6.51 -26.79
N TYR A 445 13.19 6.97 -27.62
CA TYR A 445 13.90 8.24 -27.41
C TYR A 445 13.15 9.39 -28.11
N SER A 446 12.02 9.75 -27.55
CA SER A 446 11.22 10.93 -27.92
C SER A 446 10.63 11.54 -26.66
N GLU A 447 10.26 12.82 -26.73
CA GLU A 447 9.57 13.46 -25.60
C GLU A 447 8.35 12.65 -25.17
N LEU A 448 7.47 12.32 -26.10
CA LEU A 448 6.27 11.54 -25.81
C LEU A 448 6.59 10.15 -25.25
N GLY A 449 7.58 9.44 -25.84
CA GLY A 449 7.98 8.10 -25.43
C GLY A 449 8.50 8.07 -23.98
N ILE A 450 9.29 9.07 -23.60
CA ILE A 450 9.88 9.15 -22.26
C ILE A 450 8.95 9.86 -21.28
N TRP A 451 8.29 10.96 -21.65
CA TRP A 451 7.39 11.70 -20.77
C TRP A 451 6.23 10.85 -20.25
N SER A 452 5.74 9.93 -21.08
CA SER A 452 4.66 8.99 -20.67
C SER A 452 4.97 8.18 -19.42
N TRP A 453 6.24 7.93 -19.13
CA TRP A 453 6.66 7.19 -17.93
C TRP A 453 6.72 8.03 -16.66
N PHE A 454 6.82 9.35 -16.79
CA PHE A 454 6.87 10.27 -15.65
C PHE A 454 5.50 10.82 -15.24
N VAL A 455 4.50 10.62 -16.09
CA VAL A 455 3.14 11.06 -15.83
C VAL A 455 2.46 10.14 -14.81
N PRO A 456 1.80 10.69 -13.78
CA PRO A 456 0.99 9.90 -12.86
C PRO A 456 -0.33 9.45 -13.54
N MET A 457 -0.35 8.22 -14.08
CA MET A 457 -1.53 7.62 -14.71
C MET A 457 -2.42 6.84 -13.73
N GLY A 458 -1.93 6.54 -12.54
CA GLY A 458 -2.66 5.74 -11.55
C GLY A 458 -3.76 6.55 -10.86
N VAL A 459 -5.01 6.37 -11.29
CA VAL A 459 -6.19 6.93 -10.61
C VAL A 459 -6.62 5.99 -9.48
N ASP A 460 -6.90 6.57 -8.29
CA ASP A 460 -7.30 5.82 -7.10
C ASP A 460 -8.63 5.06 -7.34
N PRO A 461 -8.64 3.74 -7.22
CA PRO A 461 -9.83 2.92 -7.45
C PRO A 461 -10.84 2.93 -6.28
N GLY A 462 -10.63 3.70 -5.23
CA GLY A 462 -11.56 3.89 -4.12
C GLY A 462 -11.61 2.77 -3.06
N VAL A 463 -10.78 1.72 -3.18
CA VAL A 463 -10.80 0.57 -2.25
C VAL A 463 -10.51 0.99 -0.81
N GLY A 464 -9.44 1.76 -0.61
CA GLY A 464 -9.04 2.26 0.71
C GLY A 464 -10.10 3.20 1.32
N TRP A 465 -10.70 4.05 0.51
CA TRP A 465 -11.78 4.94 0.96
C TRP A 465 -13.02 4.17 1.40
N THR A 466 -13.42 3.13 0.66
CA THR A 466 -14.54 2.25 1.05
C THR A 466 -14.28 1.59 2.40
N SER A 467 -13.07 1.06 2.62
CA SER A 467 -12.63 0.48 3.89
C SER A 467 -12.73 1.48 5.04
N THR A 468 -12.22 2.68 4.83
CA THR A 468 -12.27 3.75 5.84
C THR A 468 -13.70 4.18 6.19
N LEU A 469 -14.58 4.29 5.18
CA LEU A 469 -16.00 4.61 5.41
C LEU A 469 -16.71 3.48 6.17
N TYR A 470 -16.31 2.22 5.95
CA TYR A 470 -16.77 1.09 6.77
C TYR A 470 -16.39 1.28 8.25
N VAL A 471 -15.14 1.67 8.54
CA VAL A 471 -14.69 1.93 9.92
C VAL A 471 -15.47 3.11 10.52
N CYS A 472 -15.67 4.22 9.79
CA CYS A 472 -16.50 5.34 10.23
C CYS A 472 -17.90 4.88 10.66
N ARG A 473 -18.51 3.98 9.88
CA ARG A 473 -19.80 3.38 10.23
C ARG A 473 -19.72 2.52 11.50
N GLY A 474 -18.71 1.66 11.60
CA GLY A 474 -18.54 0.76 12.74
C GLY A 474 -18.43 1.49 14.08
N VAL A 475 -17.73 2.65 14.09
CA VAL A 475 -17.58 3.50 15.29
C VAL A 475 -18.61 4.64 15.38
N LYS A 476 -19.54 4.74 14.43
CA LYS A 476 -20.58 5.77 14.37
C LYS A 476 -20.01 7.21 14.31
N CYS A 477 -18.94 7.40 13.56
CA CYS A 477 -18.32 8.70 13.30
C CYS A 477 -18.90 9.34 12.04
N THR A 478 -19.30 10.63 12.11
CA THR A 478 -19.85 11.32 10.92
C THR A 478 -18.79 11.49 9.83
N PHE A 479 -19.13 11.18 8.58
CA PHE A 479 -18.24 11.32 7.44
C PHE A 479 -17.75 12.78 7.25
N ARG A 480 -18.59 13.76 7.61
CA ARG A 480 -18.20 15.17 7.59
C ARG A 480 -17.05 15.49 8.53
N SER A 481 -17.06 14.92 9.74
CA SER A 481 -15.97 15.11 10.71
C SER A 481 -14.68 14.46 10.23
N TYR A 482 -14.80 13.28 9.64
CA TYR A 482 -13.67 12.61 9.01
C TYR A 482 -13.03 13.47 7.90
N ILE A 483 -13.85 13.92 6.93
CA ILE A 483 -13.39 14.78 5.83
C ILE A 483 -12.73 16.07 6.36
N LYS A 484 -13.35 16.72 7.36
CA LYS A 484 -12.76 17.94 7.96
C LYS A 484 -11.44 17.66 8.64
N ALA A 485 -11.33 16.60 9.46
CA ALA A 485 -10.10 16.27 10.17
C ALA A 485 -8.95 15.95 9.22
N VAL A 486 -9.22 15.12 8.22
CA VAL A 486 -8.18 14.62 7.28
C VAL A 486 -7.84 15.68 6.23
N PHE A 487 -8.83 16.25 5.51
CA PHE A 487 -8.54 17.09 4.35
C PHE A 487 -8.44 18.57 4.66
N LEU A 488 -9.20 19.09 5.64
CA LEU A 488 -9.16 20.53 5.94
C LEU A 488 -8.15 20.89 7.02
N ILE A 489 -7.77 19.93 7.89
CA ILE A 489 -6.84 20.19 8.99
C ILE A 489 -5.50 19.44 8.77
N ALA A 490 -5.54 18.12 8.70
CA ALA A 490 -4.31 17.32 8.64
C ALA A 490 -3.52 17.55 7.34
N THR A 491 -4.19 17.57 6.20
CA THR A 491 -3.53 17.73 4.89
C THR A 491 -2.76 19.05 4.73
N PRO A 492 -3.33 20.24 4.99
CA PRO A 492 -2.56 21.49 4.90
C PRO A 492 -1.37 21.52 5.86
N ILE A 493 -1.55 21.04 7.09
CA ILE A 493 -0.48 20.95 8.08
C ILE A 493 0.63 20.02 7.56
N ALA A 494 0.25 18.85 7.02
CA ALA A 494 1.19 17.89 6.47
C ALA A 494 2.01 18.49 5.31
N ILE A 495 1.38 19.16 4.36
CA ILE A 495 2.05 19.78 3.21
C ILE A 495 3.05 20.85 3.67
N ILE A 496 2.62 21.76 4.54
CA ILE A 496 3.46 22.88 5.01
C ILE A 496 4.67 22.34 5.78
N LEU A 497 4.45 21.46 6.76
CA LEU A 497 5.54 20.95 7.58
C LEU A 497 6.46 19.99 6.81
N ASN A 498 5.92 19.21 5.86
CA ASN A 498 6.75 18.41 4.96
C ASN A 498 7.66 19.29 4.10
N LEU A 499 7.14 20.40 3.54
CA LEU A 499 7.95 21.37 2.81
C LEU A 499 9.08 21.93 3.69
N LEU A 500 8.74 22.44 4.87
CA LEU A 500 9.71 23.07 5.77
C LEU A 500 10.78 22.09 6.23
N TYR A 501 10.39 20.88 6.60
CA TYR A 501 11.33 19.86 7.04
C TYR A 501 12.20 19.33 5.89
N SER A 502 11.61 19.11 4.70
CA SER A 502 12.38 18.71 3.53
C SER A 502 13.36 19.79 3.07
N GLU A 503 12.95 21.08 3.09
CA GLU A 503 13.83 22.21 2.83
C GLU A 503 15.02 22.23 3.79
N TYR A 504 14.77 22.03 5.08
CA TYR A 504 15.79 21.96 6.10
C TYR A 504 16.78 20.82 5.84
N LEU A 505 16.29 19.60 5.60
CA LEU A 505 17.16 18.45 5.31
C LEU A 505 18.01 18.67 4.05
N TRP A 506 17.42 19.21 3.01
CA TRP A 506 18.12 19.40 1.74
C TRP A 506 19.21 20.48 1.82
N LYS A 507 18.99 21.51 2.61
CA LYS A 507 20.02 22.53 2.89
C LYS A 507 21.19 21.98 3.67
N MET A 508 20.97 21.04 4.57
CA MET A 508 22.04 20.44 5.38
C MET A 508 23.01 19.62 4.52
N THR A 509 22.51 18.78 3.64
CA THR A 509 23.32 17.86 2.84
C THR A 509 22.66 17.54 1.50
N PRO A 510 23.45 17.29 0.42
CA PRO A 510 22.87 16.71 -0.79
C PRO A 510 22.29 15.31 -0.48
N ILE A 511 21.22 14.95 -1.18
CA ILE A 511 20.54 13.66 -1.03
C ILE A 511 20.55 12.96 -2.39
N PRO A 512 21.09 11.71 -2.49
CA PRO A 512 21.60 10.85 -1.43
C PRO A 512 23.00 11.26 -0.92
N SER A 513 23.30 10.85 0.30
CA SER A 513 24.61 10.99 0.93
C SER A 513 24.87 9.81 1.87
N PRO A 514 26.10 9.61 2.39
CA PRO A 514 26.41 8.56 3.36
C PRO A 514 25.53 8.59 4.61
N MET A 515 24.95 9.75 4.92
CA MET A 515 23.98 9.93 6.01
C MET A 515 22.67 9.17 5.77
N PHE A 516 22.29 8.95 4.50
CA PHE A 516 21.04 8.34 4.07
C PHE A 516 21.29 7.07 3.28
N GLN A 517 21.63 6.01 3.96
CA GLN A 517 22.15 4.77 3.36
C GLN A 517 21.17 4.07 2.44
N TYR A 518 19.90 4.02 2.80
CA TYR A 518 18.90 3.44 1.91
C TYR A 518 18.84 4.22 0.59
N ALA A 519 18.75 5.53 0.66
CA ALA A 519 18.76 6.37 -0.53
C ALA A 519 20.02 6.15 -1.37
N GLN A 520 21.19 6.04 -0.73
CA GLN A 520 22.47 5.86 -1.42
C GLN A 520 22.59 4.51 -2.12
N ILE A 521 22.07 3.43 -1.53
CA ILE A 521 22.19 2.06 -2.06
C ILE A 521 21.05 1.71 -3.01
N PHE A 522 19.82 2.05 -2.64
CA PHE A 522 18.64 1.56 -3.35
C PHE A 522 18.15 2.48 -4.47
N TRP A 523 18.42 3.79 -4.41
CA TRP A 523 18.02 4.68 -5.50
C TRP A 523 18.71 4.35 -6.84
N PRO A 524 20.01 4.01 -6.89
CA PRO A 524 20.62 3.52 -8.13
C PRO A 524 19.96 2.26 -8.68
N ILE A 525 19.60 1.30 -7.81
CA ILE A 525 18.90 0.07 -8.22
C ILE A 525 17.51 0.40 -8.79
N GLN A 526 16.76 1.25 -8.10
CA GLN A 526 15.45 1.71 -8.55
C GLN A 526 15.52 2.48 -9.87
N ALA A 527 16.53 3.33 -10.02
CA ALA A 527 16.76 4.07 -11.27
C ALA A 527 17.08 3.12 -12.42
N ALA A 528 17.98 2.15 -12.21
CA ALA A 528 18.31 1.15 -13.22
C ALA A 528 17.08 0.34 -13.64
N GLN A 529 16.27 -0.10 -12.69
CA GLN A 529 15.02 -0.80 -12.96
C GLN A 529 14.04 0.09 -13.77
N SER A 530 13.91 1.38 -13.41
CA SER A 530 13.07 2.31 -14.14
C SER A 530 13.57 2.51 -15.58
N MET A 531 14.90 2.58 -15.79
CA MET A 531 15.50 2.69 -17.12
C MET A 531 15.21 1.48 -17.99
N LEU A 532 15.27 0.30 -17.41
CA LEU A 532 14.96 -0.93 -18.15
C LEU A 532 13.49 -0.97 -18.60
N TRP A 533 12.55 -0.46 -17.80
CA TRP A 533 11.17 -0.26 -18.21
C TRP A 533 11.03 0.79 -19.32
N ILE A 534 11.58 1.98 -19.13
CA ILE A 534 11.51 3.10 -20.08
C ILE A 534 12.09 2.71 -21.45
N THR A 535 13.22 2.00 -21.45
CA THR A 535 13.89 1.55 -22.67
C THR A 535 13.32 0.22 -23.21
N ARG A 536 12.29 -0.32 -22.61
CA ARG A 536 11.61 -1.57 -23.01
C ARG A 536 12.55 -2.79 -23.08
N LYS A 537 13.60 -2.81 -22.25
CA LYS A 537 14.62 -3.88 -22.27
C LYS A 537 14.33 -5.05 -21.33
N ILE A 538 13.66 -4.81 -20.22
CA ILE A 538 13.38 -5.86 -19.22
C ILE A 538 12.10 -6.63 -19.55
N TYR A 539 11.09 -6.01 -20.11
CA TYR A 539 9.79 -6.61 -20.22
C TYR A 539 9.52 -7.14 -21.62
N SER A 540 9.71 -8.43 -21.78
CA SER A 540 9.03 -9.13 -22.87
C SER A 540 7.65 -9.56 -22.35
N PHE A 541 6.60 -8.83 -22.72
CA PHE A 541 5.22 -9.24 -22.46
C PHE A 541 4.97 -10.61 -23.14
N ASN A 542 4.99 -11.66 -22.33
CA ASN A 542 4.76 -13.00 -22.85
C ASN A 542 3.25 -13.29 -22.85
N LEU A 543 2.60 -13.05 -23.99
CA LEU A 543 1.18 -13.29 -24.15
C LEU A 543 0.77 -14.74 -23.85
N ASN A 544 1.62 -15.72 -24.15
CA ASN A 544 1.34 -17.13 -23.90
C ASN A 544 1.27 -17.44 -22.41
N LEU A 545 2.20 -16.88 -21.61
CA LEU A 545 2.17 -17.01 -20.15
C LEU A 545 0.95 -16.32 -19.54
N MET A 546 0.59 -15.15 -20.05
CA MET A 546 -0.62 -14.44 -19.63
C MET A 546 -1.88 -15.23 -19.95
N LEU A 547 -2.01 -15.77 -21.17
CA LEU A 547 -3.13 -16.63 -21.55
C LEU A 547 -3.16 -17.93 -20.74
N GLY A 548 -1.99 -18.51 -20.46
CA GLY A 548 -1.84 -19.66 -19.56
C GLY A 548 -2.34 -19.35 -18.16
N GLY A 549 -1.96 -18.20 -17.58
CA GLY A 549 -2.45 -17.72 -16.30
C GLY A 549 -3.96 -17.48 -16.30
N PHE A 550 -4.48 -16.84 -17.34
CA PHE A 550 -5.92 -16.61 -17.52
C PHE A 550 -6.71 -17.93 -17.54
N THR A 551 -6.30 -18.84 -18.41
CA THR A 551 -7.03 -20.13 -18.60
C THR A 551 -6.91 -21.03 -17.37
N SER A 552 -5.75 -21.09 -16.72
CA SER A 552 -5.54 -21.93 -15.53
C SER A 552 -6.35 -21.44 -14.33
N VAL A 553 -6.36 -20.14 -14.05
CA VAL A 553 -7.14 -19.55 -12.95
C VAL A 553 -8.64 -19.65 -13.22
N LEU A 554 -9.08 -19.38 -14.46
CA LEU A 554 -10.48 -19.53 -14.83
C LEU A 554 -10.94 -20.99 -14.72
N ALA A 555 -10.14 -21.95 -15.19
CA ALA A 555 -10.44 -23.37 -15.08
C ALA A 555 -10.50 -23.81 -13.60
N ALA A 556 -9.54 -23.41 -12.77
CA ALA A 556 -9.56 -23.70 -11.33
C ALA A 556 -10.82 -23.15 -10.65
N SER A 557 -11.21 -21.93 -11.00
CA SER A 557 -12.43 -21.31 -10.47
C SER A 557 -13.69 -22.06 -10.91
N LEU A 558 -13.82 -22.43 -12.20
CA LEU A 558 -14.94 -23.19 -12.72
C LEU A 558 -15.04 -24.58 -12.08
N VAL A 559 -13.90 -25.28 -11.92
CA VAL A 559 -13.85 -26.58 -11.23
C VAL A 559 -14.30 -26.43 -9.78
N ALA A 560 -13.80 -25.45 -9.06
CA ALA A 560 -14.22 -25.19 -7.68
C ALA A 560 -15.73 -24.90 -7.58
N MET A 561 -16.27 -24.12 -8.52
CA MET A 561 -17.72 -23.84 -8.59
C MET A 561 -18.56 -25.11 -8.84
N THR A 562 -18.12 -25.98 -9.76
CA THR A 562 -18.83 -27.24 -10.06
C THR A 562 -18.78 -28.23 -8.91
N LEU A 563 -17.64 -28.33 -8.25
CA LEU A 563 -17.43 -29.19 -7.08
C LEU A 563 -17.99 -28.59 -5.78
N LYS A 564 -18.47 -27.33 -5.82
CA LYS A 564 -18.95 -26.58 -4.64
C LYS A 564 -17.90 -26.49 -3.50
N VAL A 565 -16.62 -26.45 -3.86
CA VAL A 565 -15.52 -26.27 -2.90
C VAL A 565 -15.37 -24.78 -2.60
N PRO A 566 -15.19 -24.37 -1.32
CA PRO A 566 -14.86 -22.99 -0.98
C PRO A 566 -13.53 -22.59 -1.64
N PHE A 567 -13.56 -21.57 -2.49
CA PHE A 567 -12.41 -21.18 -3.31
C PHE A 567 -12.37 -19.67 -3.50
N SER A 568 -11.19 -19.09 -3.34
CA SER A 568 -10.91 -17.67 -3.58
C SER A 568 -9.90 -17.51 -4.71
N SER A 569 -10.40 -17.23 -5.91
CA SER A 569 -9.56 -16.96 -7.09
C SER A 569 -8.64 -15.74 -6.89
N VAL A 570 -9.13 -14.71 -6.18
CA VAL A 570 -8.32 -13.53 -5.81
C VAL A 570 -7.11 -13.94 -4.99
N ALA A 571 -7.32 -14.70 -3.92
CA ALA A 571 -6.24 -15.10 -3.03
C ALA A 571 -5.25 -16.05 -3.73
N LEU A 572 -5.71 -16.92 -4.62
CA LEU A 572 -4.86 -17.75 -5.45
C LEU A 572 -3.90 -16.89 -6.29
N VAL A 573 -4.44 -15.90 -7.01
CA VAL A 573 -3.64 -15.01 -7.88
C VAL A 573 -2.64 -14.19 -7.07
N VAL A 574 -3.04 -13.66 -5.91
CA VAL A 574 -2.10 -12.97 -5.00
C VAL A 574 -0.97 -13.89 -4.57
N GLY A 575 -1.28 -15.15 -4.28
CA GLY A 575 -0.27 -16.17 -3.93
C GLY A 575 0.76 -16.42 -5.02
N LEU A 576 0.39 -16.37 -6.31
CA LEU A 576 1.30 -16.66 -7.43
C LEU A 576 2.57 -15.79 -7.45
N THR A 577 2.53 -14.59 -6.93
CA THR A 577 3.65 -13.64 -6.92
C THR A 577 4.33 -13.47 -5.56
N GLN A 578 3.82 -14.17 -4.55
CA GLN A 578 4.37 -14.11 -3.18
C GLN A 578 5.37 -15.25 -2.95
N PRO A 579 6.51 -14.98 -2.26
CA PRO A 579 7.42 -16.05 -1.86
C PRO A 579 6.75 -16.94 -0.80
N LEU A 580 7.05 -18.22 -0.83
CA LEU A 580 6.42 -19.24 0.05
C LEU A 580 6.41 -18.89 1.54
N PRO A 581 7.46 -18.31 2.16
CA PRO A 581 7.47 -18.05 3.60
C PRO A 581 6.24 -17.29 4.10
N THR A 582 5.81 -16.24 3.40
CA THR A 582 4.72 -15.37 3.84
C THR A 582 3.34 -16.06 3.78
N PRO A 583 2.87 -16.64 2.66
CA PRO A 583 1.62 -17.41 2.66
C PRO A 583 1.65 -18.64 3.57
N LEU A 584 2.81 -19.27 3.76
CA LEU A 584 2.97 -20.37 4.70
C LEU A 584 2.75 -19.92 6.15
N ALA A 585 3.32 -18.76 6.55
CA ALA A 585 3.10 -18.21 7.89
C ALA A 585 1.63 -17.90 8.15
N ILE A 586 0.95 -17.29 7.18
CA ILE A 586 -0.49 -17.01 7.25
C ILE A 586 -1.28 -18.32 7.36
N PHE A 587 -0.94 -19.32 6.56
CA PHE A 587 -1.57 -20.65 6.62
C PHE A 587 -1.34 -21.34 7.97
N LEU A 588 -0.11 -21.33 8.48
CA LEU A 588 0.21 -21.91 9.80
C LEU A 588 -0.56 -21.20 10.92
N GLY A 589 -0.67 -19.89 10.89
CA GLY A 589 -1.49 -19.13 11.85
C GLY A 589 -2.97 -19.53 11.81
N ALA A 590 -3.52 -19.68 10.61
CA ALA A 590 -4.89 -20.14 10.41
C ALA A 590 -5.12 -21.57 10.92
N MET A 591 -4.17 -22.48 10.69
CA MET A 591 -4.25 -23.87 11.18
C MET A 591 -4.08 -23.95 12.68
N LEU A 592 -3.07 -23.24 13.23
CA LEU A 592 -2.80 -23.23 14.67
C LEU A 592 -4.04 -22.80 15.48
N SER A 593 -4.70 -21.71 15.05
CA SER A 593 -5.89 -21.23 15.74
C SER A 593 -7.01 -22.27 15.79
N ARG A 594 -7.23 -23.01 14.69
CA ARG A 594 -8.27 -24.05 14.59
C ARG A 594 -7.91 -25.29 15.36
N ILE A 595 -6.63 -25.69 15.32
CA ILE A 595 -6.15 -26.86 16.09
C ILE A 595 -6.30 -26.59 17.59
N ILE A 596 -5.90 -25.42 18.07
CA ILE A 596 -6.05 -25.05 19.49
C ILE A 596 -7.52 -24.99 19.89
N GLU A 597 -8.39 -24.41 19.07
CA GLU A 597 -9.84 -24.38 19.32
C GLU A 597 -10.41 -25.81 19.44
N LYS A 598 -10.04 -26.71 18.53
CA LYS A 598 -10.47 -28.10 18.53
C LYS A 598 -9.93 -28.88 19.74
N LEU A 599 -8.63 -28.76 20.05
CA LEU A 599 -7.99 -29.44 21.17
C LEU A 599 -8.52 -28.97 22.53
N SER A 600 -8.80 -27.67 22.65
CA SER A 600 -9.38 -27.08 23.86
C SER A 600 -10.89 -27.32 24.00
N LYS A 601 -11.51 -28.06 23.08
CA LYS A 601 -12.97 -28.28 23.00
C LYS A 601 -13.75 -26.96 23.03
N GLY A 602 -13.24 -25.95 22.34
CA GLY A 602 -13.84 -24.61 22.25
C GLY A 602 -13.60 -23.70 23.48
N ARG A 603 -12.86 -24.16 24.52
CA ARG A 603 -12.54 -23.32 25.68
C ARG A 603 -11.61 -22.16 25.36
N ILE A 604 -10.66 -22.37 24.42
CA ILE A 604 -9.73 -21.35 23.95
C ILE A 604 -10.05 -21.07 22.50
N ASN A 605 -10.59 -19.89 22.22
CA ASN A 605 -10.87 -19.43 20.86
C ASN A 605 -9.91 -18.27 20.52
N LEU A 606 -8.76 -18.59 19.93
CA LEU A 606 -7.76 -17.59 19.56
C LEU A 606 -8.30 -16.61 18.50
N ARG A 607 -9.20 -17.06 17.62
CA ARG A 607 -9.79 -16.22 16.59
C ARG A 607 -10.60 -15.06 17.17
N LYS A 608 -11.27 -15.28 18.32
CA LYS A 608 -11.99 -14.23 19.05
C LYS A 608 -11.06 -13.07 19.46
N TYR A 609 -9.80 -13.38 19.75
CA TYR A 609 -8.81 -12.42 20.24
C TYR A 609 -7.78 -12.01 19.17
N ALA A 610 -7.85 -12.58 17.97
CA ALA A 610 -6.85 -12.37 16.93
C ALA A 610 -6.70 -10.90 16.53
N PHE A 611 -7.80 -10.15 16.51
CA PHE A 611 -7.78 -8.70 16.27
C PHE A 611 -6.98 -7.95 17.34
N MET A 612 -7.17 -8.31 18.62
CA MET A 612 -6.43 -7.71 19.74
C MET A 612 -4.96 -8.08 19.72
N MET A 613 -4.66 -9.34 19.36
CA MET A 613 -3.27 -9.82 19.22
C MET A 613 -2.54 -9.05 18.12
N LEU A 614 -3.13 -8.96 16.92
CA LEU A 614 -2.55 -8.23 15.80
C LEU A 614 -2.44 -6.73 16.08
N GLY A 615 -3.50 -6.11 16.58
CA GLY A 615 -3.52 -4.69 16.93
C GLY A 615 -2.49 -4.34 18.00
N GLY A 616 -2.40 -5.12 19.08
CA GLY A 616 -1.38 -4.96 20.11
C GLY A 616 0.03 -5.08 19.54
N TYR A 617 0.31 -6.13 18.75
CA TYR A 617 1.61 -6.33 18.12
C TYR A 617 2.03 -5.15 17.23
N ILE A 618 1.12 -4.66 16.36
CA ILE A 618 1.39 -3.51 15.48
C ILE A 618 1.71 -2.25 16.30
N VAL A 619 0.99 -2.04 17.39
CA VAL A 619 1.22 -0.94 18.31
C VAL A 619 2.61 -1.03 18.96
N GLY A 620 2.97 -2.20 19.48
CA GLY A 620 4.29 -2.41 20.08
C GLY A 620 5.42 -2.21 19.09
N LEU A 621 5.27 -2.75 17.86
CA LEU A 621 6.18 -2.52 16.74
C LEU A 621 6.35 -1.03 16.46
N SER A 622 5.25 -0.28 16.40
CA SER A 622 5.26 1.15 16.11
C SER A 622 6.06 1.96 17.15
N VAL A 623 5.86 1.64 18.42
CA VAL A 623 6.59 2.29 19.52
C VAL A 623 8.09 1.97 19.46
N ALA A 624 8.47 0.71 19.23
CA ALA A 624 9.87 0.29 19.11
C ALA A 624 10.56 1.00 17.94
N MET A 625 9.91 1.08 16.79
CA MET A 625 10.43 1.77 15.60
C MET A 625 10.57 3.28 15.86
N ALA A 626 9.55 3.92 16.43
CA ALA A 626 9.58 5.34 16.74
C ALA A 626 10.75 5.68 17.68
N LEU A 627 10.94 4.90 18.73
CA LEU A 627 12.06 5.10 19.67
C LEU A 627 13.42 4.91 19.00
N SER A 628 13.59 3.83 18.22
CA SER A 628 14.87 3.52 17.58
C SER A 628 15.28 4.58 16.56
N VAL A 629 14.33 5.02 15.70
CA VAL A 629 14.59 6.04 14.70
C VAL A 629 14.77 7.42 15.34
N SER A 630 13.97 7.78 16.34
CA SER A 630 14.12 9.06 17.06
C SER A 630 15.47 9.15 17.76
N LEU A 631 15.93 8.06 18.39
CA LEU A 631 17.25 8.02 19.01
C LEU A 631 18.37 8.12 17.95
N SER A 632 18.20 7.49 16.80
CA SER A 632 19.13 7.62 15.67
C SER A 632 19.24 9.07 15.18
N ILE A 633 18.12 9.77 15.01
CA ILE A 633 18.09 11.19 14.64
C ILE A 633 18.80 12.03 15.69
N PHE A 634 18.48 11.81 16.97
CA PHE A 634 19.07 12.57 18.07
C PHE A 634 20.60 12.41 18.11
N VAL A 635 21.10 11.18 18.04
CA VAL A 635 22.55 10.91 18.05
C VAL A 635 23.23 11.55 16.84
N LYS A 636 22.68 11.42 15.64
CA LYS A 636 23.27 12.01 14.45
C LYS A 636 23.20 13.54 14.43
N SER A 637 22.19 14.14 15.06
CA SER A 637 22.12 15.59 15.19
C SER A 637 23.15 16.19 16.16
N LEU A 638 23.65 15.37 17.10
CA LEU A 638 24.71 15.76 18.04
C LEU A 638 26.12 15.60 17.44
N TRP A 639 26.27 14.93 16.31
CA TRP A 639 27.55 14.67 15.66
C TRP A 639 27.91 15.82 14.71
N PRO A 640 28.84 16.72 15.07
CA PRO A 640 29.09 17.94 14.29
C PRO A 640 30.02 17.76 13.09
N LEU A 641 30.44 16.53 12.76
CA LEU A 641 31.34 16.29 11.63
C LEU A 641 30.59 16.33 10.30
N PRO A 642 31.06 17.15 9.34
CA PRO A 642 30.57 17.06 7.96
C PRO A 642 31.00 15.71 7.37
N TYR A 643 30.07 14.96 6.87
CA TYR A 643 30.32 13.70 6.17
C TYR A 643 30.48 13.92 4.69
#